data_9b3b527e8ab42a3f6153927bbc2f02b9
#
_entry.id   9b3b527e8ab42a3f6153927bbc2f02b9
#
_cell.length_a   1.000
_cell.length_b   1.000
_cell.length_c   1.000
_cell.angle_alpha   90.00
_cell.angle_beta   90.00
_cell.angle_gamma   90.00
#
_symmetry.space_group_name_H-M   'P 1'
#
loop_
_entity.id
_entity.type
_entity.pdbx_description
1 polymer ?
#
loop_
_entity_poly.entity_id
_entity_poly.type
_entity_poly.pdbx_seq_one_letter_code
_entity_poly.pdbx_strand_id
1 'polypeptide(L)'
;MRFFLSRLCSTIILLTTVNFVFAQNNDTIPTVPPNPAFQEWENPQQLKEYTIRNIKVSGANYLDSSILISVAGLQKGQKFNYPGTDIFSRAILNLWRQKLVADVQIYLTDIVGDKIDIELEVKEMPRLGDYRFMGAKKTEQEELVKKTAIAKQTTILSENTLRNLVDVVKAYYEEKGFYGVQVSLIEKPDPIFKNSNSLTIKIEKGKKVKIDGINFFGNEKVRSSKLKKQMKGTKEMTKMTLFPTKYVSSYGPIKHYEFSEYVKDWGFMSGTRSLDVLDPYFRFKFFTTSRFNTKKYVEDKEKVLKYFNEQGYRDAQILADTQVIQNSKMYVDIKVKEGHKYYFGTTTWKGNSVFNDTLLNQILNIRKGDTYDASILNKALGVEPSQDAQDIQTAYRDKGYLFINIVPVETRIYNDTIDHEIRVFEGQQARIKNINIRGNDRTKEHVIRREMRIYPGALYSQSNLMRTIRELNALNYFEQESINPQPVPNQNDGTVDINWNLKEKSSDQLELSAGWGGYIGLTGTLGVTFNNFSIRNIWKKEAWDPLPVGDGQKLSLRVQSNGRAYRSYNFSFTEPWLGGKKRNSLILSFNNSKYNNLNASSYYSGKPTYSKDTTLLVNSFSIGMGKQLSWPDDWFYITYTAALTRYNVKNMGQYYGLPFNTGRSNNLSFKVQLERNSVSDPIFPRSGSSMIASVQATPPYSLWKNDFNQFENVEYHKWRFGSTWYVPLGRPRGENKDKQFVLKFAAKYGFMGRYNSKLNFSPFERFQLGDAGLSNTYSLTGFDVVALRGYPIFSNSDPTINPDNTNTSDFKNLFTIFNKYQAELRYPLVTNPSSTIFGLAFFEAANGWKDYKDYNPFKLRRSVGLGMRFYLPMFGLLGFDYGIGLDRLTPGGGFKNAGKFTFMLGFEPE
;
A
#
# COMPACT_ATOMS: atom_id res chain seq x y z
N MET A 1 -51.66 9.90 -41.04
CA MET A 1 -53.11 9.70 -41.13
C MET A 1 -53.72 10.04 -39.80
N ARG A 2 -54.09 11.21 -39.79
CA ARG A 2 -55.44 11.73 -39.35
C ARG A 2 -55.56 11.71 -37.83
N PHE A 3 -55.54 12.84 -37.29
CA PHE A 3 -56.49 13.92 -37.20
C PHE A 3 -57.14 13.93 -35.83
N PHE A 4 -56.97 14.99 -35.16
CA PHE A 4 -57.92 16.12 -35.01
C PHE A 4 -58.93 15.85 -33.88
N LEU A 5 -59.27 16.65 -33.03
CA LEU A 5 -59.50 18.12 -32.90
C LEU A 5 -59.81 18.34 -31.43
N SER A 6 -59.33 19.31 -30.88
CA SER A 6 -59.67 20.70 -30.82
C SER A 6 -60.79 21.05 -29.88
N ARG A 7 -60.44 22.03 -29.07
CA ARG A 7 -61.22 23.26 -28.77
C ARG A 7 -62.55 23.04 -28.02
N LEU A 8 -62.76 23.73 -27.06
CA LEU A 8 -63.10 25.15 -26.93
C LEU A 8 -64.06 25.34 -25.82
N CYS A 9 -63.90 26.42 -25.23
CA CYS A 9 -64.74 27.39 -24.64
C CYS A 9 -65.25 27.21 -23.23
N SER A 10 -64.71 28.01 -22.42
CA SER A 10 -65.11 29.39 -22.14
C SER A 10 -66.46 29.52 -21.38
N THR A 11 -66.23 30.05 -20.17
CA THR A 11 -67.13 30.96 -19.49
C THR A 11 -68.60 30.61 -19.37
N ILE A 12 -69.03 30.38 -18.12
CA ILE A 12 -70.09 31.10 -17.52
C ILE A 12 -69.89 31.20 -16.01
N ILE A 13 -69.68 32.43 -15.54
CA ILE A 13 -69.89 32.90 -14.19
C ILE A 13 -71.33 32.70 -13.87
N LEU A 14 -71.70 31.91 -12.89
CA LEU A 14 -72.94 32.10 -12.16
C LEU A 14 -72.63 32.00 -10.66
N LEU A 15 -72.72 33.16 -10.06
CA LEU A 15 -72.88 33.36 -8.63
C LEU A 15 -74.08 32.45 -8.18
N THR A 16 -73.84 31.51 -7.36
CA THR A 16 -74.74 31.03 -6.32
C THR A 16 -74.12 31.13 -5.00
N THR A 17 -74.46 32.13 -4.29
CA THR A 17 -74.29 32.28 -2.87
C THR A 17 -74.96 31.10 -2.17
N VAL A 18 -74.20 30.15 -1.73
CA VAL A 18 -74.70 29.19 -0.74
C VAL A 18 -74.21 29.72 0.62
N ASN A 19 -75.18 30.27 1.34
CA ASN A 19 -75.00 30.54 2.77
C ASN A 19 -74.83 29.20 3.52
N PHE A 20 -73.63 28.89 3.88
CA PHE A 20 -73.41 27.93 4.97
C PHE A 20 -73.63 28.62 6.29
N VAL A 21 -74.79 28.35 6.84
CA VAL A 21 -75.12 28.62 8.24
C VAL A 21 -74.16 27.69 9.03
N PHE A 22 -73.15 28.29 9.60
CA PHE A 22 -72.41 27.60 10.69
C PHE A 22 -73.35 27.63 11.88
N ALA A 23 -73.91 26.48 12.21
CA ALA A 23 -74.43 26.25 13.53
C ALA A 23 -73.27 26.40 14.53
N GLN A 24 -73.26 27.51 15.24
CA GLN A 24 -72.41 27.59 16.46
C GLN A 24 -73.04 26.63 17.46
N ASN A 25 -72.41 25.53 17.70
CA ASN A 25 -72.59 24.82 18.94
C ASN A 25 -72.06 25.72 20.03
N ASN A 26 -72.92 26.40 20.65
CA ASN A 26 -72.69 26.99 21.95
C ASN A 26 -72.54 25.86 22.97
N ASP A 27 -71.37 25.24 23.05
CA ASP A 27 -70.97 24.64 24.26
C ASP A 27 -70.67 25.75 25.25
N THR A 28 -71.65 26.03 26.07
CA THR A 28 -71.52 26.92 27.26
C THR A 28 -70.52 26.24 28.20
N ILE A 29 -69.27 26.56 28.03
CA ILE A 29 -68.25 26.37 29.06
C ILE A 29 -68.79 27.21 30.24
N PRO A 30 -68.89 26.61 31.43
CA PRO A 30 -69.24 27.41 32.59
C PRO A 30 -68.18 28.47 32.75
N THR A 31 -68.51 29.73 32.50
CA THR A 31 -67.65 30.86 32.78
C THR A 31 -67.53 30.98 34.30
N VAL A 32 -66.49 30.30 34.82
CA VAL A 32 -65.99 30.71 36.15
C VAL A 32 -65.64 32.19 35.99
N PRO A 33 -66.15 33.11 36.87
CA PRO A 33 -65.84 34.52 36.76
C PRO A 33 -64.32 34.66 36.79
N PRO A 34 -63.71 35.41 35.84
CA PRO A 34 -62.26 35.54 35.76
C PRO A 34 -61.76 36.05 37.14
N ASN A 35 -60.80 35.30 37.67
CA ASN A 35 -60.14 35.66 38.94
C ASN A 35 -59.65 37.13 38.76
N PRO A 36 -60.08 38.10 39.63
CA PRO A 36 -59.70 39.50 39.43
C PRO A 36 -58.20 39.75 39.42
N ALA A 37 -57.38 38.81 39.91
CA ALA A 37 -55.94 38.85 39.84
C ALA A 37 -55.36 38.69 38.40
N PHE A 38 -56.08 38.05 37.46
CA PHE A 38 -55.65 38.01 36.04
C PHE A 38 -55.87 39.35 35.34
N GLN A 39 -56.90 40.17 35.73
CA GLN A 39 -57.08 41.49 35.20
C GLN A 39 -56.01 42.49 35.64
N GLU A 40 -55.54 42.38 36.92
CA GLU A 40 -54.36 43.13 37.39
C GLU A 40 -53.08 42.74 36.62
N TRP A 41 -52.90 41.45 36.25
CA TRP A 41 -51.74 40.98 35.47
C TRP A 41 -51.76 41.50 34.04
N GLU A 42 -52.92 41.56 33.39
CA GLU A 42 -53.04 42.05 32.00
C GLU A 42 -52.83 43.56 31.88
N ASN A 43 -53.20 44.32 32.93
CA ASN A 43 -53.09 45.79 32.96
C ASN A 43 -52.40 46.28 34.25
N PRO A 44 -51.10 46.01 34.44
CA PRO A 44 -50.43 46.36 35.68
C PRO A 44 -50.21 47.85 35.80
N GLN A 45 -50.80 48.46 36.89
CA GLN A 45 -50.66 49.89 37.19
C GLN A 45 -49.43 50.22 38.04
N GLN A 46 -48.83 49.23 38.71
CA GLN A 46 -47.64 49.37 39.58
C GLN A 46 -46.76 48.16 39.48
N LEU A 47 -45.45 48.35 39.77
CA LEU A 47 -44.48 47.27 39.96
C LEU A 47 -44.87 46.44 41.16
N LYS A 48 -45.08 45.11 40.93
CA LYS A 48 -45.43 44.18 42.03
C LYS A 48 -44.46 43.01 41.99
N GLU A 49 -43.95 42.59 43.15
CA GLU A 49 -43.09 41.41 43.27
C GLU A 49 -43.95 40.15 43.29
N TYR A 50 -43.69 39.25 42.40
CA TYR A 50 -44.34 37.93 42.32
C TYR A 50 -43.34 36.82 42.61
N THR A 51 -43.81 35.68 43.12
CA THR A 51 -43.01 34.48 43.40
C THR A 51 -43.59 33.30 42.65
N ILE A 52 -42.78 32.56 41.92
CA ILE A 52 -43.20 31.36 41.23
C ILE A 52 -43.48 30.25 42.26
N ARG A 53 -44.77 29.89 42.38
CA ARG A 53 -45.20 28.82 43.32
C ARG A 53 -44.98 27.43 42.72
N ASN A 54 -45.37 27.23 41.45
CA ASN A 54 -45.26 25.96 40.77
C ASN A 54 -44.98 26.15 39.29
N ILE A 55 -44.27 25.20 38.70
CA ILE A 55 -43.94 25.16 37.27
C ILE A 55 -44.40 23.79 36.75
N LYS A 56 -45.38 23.76 35.89
CA LYS A 56 -45.84 22.57 35.18
C LYS A 56 -45.27 22.59 33.78
N VAL A 57 -44.78 21.47 33.29
CA VAL A 57 -44.32 21.31 31.89
C VAL A 57 -45.30 20.41 31.16
N SER A 58 -45.79 20.89 30.01
CA SER A 58 -46.65 20.12 29.10
C SER A 58 -46.07 20.04 27.71
N GLY A 59 -46.49 19.04 26.98
CA GLY A 59 -46.01 18.82 25.58
C GLY A 59 -44.65 18.12 25.45
N ALA A 60 -43.94 17.91 26.56
CA ALA A 60 -42.69 17.15 26.55
C ALA A 60 -42.95 15.63 26.56
N ASN A 61 -42.51 14.92 25.51
CA ASN A 61 -42.70 13.47 25.38
C ASN A 61 -41.41 12.67 25.63
N TYR A 62 -40.27 13.24 25.25
CA TYR A 62 -38.95 12.63 25.35
C TYR A 62 -37.95 13.42 26.20
N LEU A 63 -38.21 14.69 26.39
CA LEU A 63 -37.38 15.54 27.23
C LEU A 63 -37.85 15.51 28.68
N ASP A 64 -36.94 15.39 29.59
CA ASP A 64 -37.26 15.43 31.02
C ASP A 64 -37.69 16.83 31.47
N SER A 65 -38.83 16.91 32.15
CA SER A 65 -39.43 18.18 32.57
C SER A 65 -38.50 18.95 33.55
N SER A 66 -37.77 18.28 34.38
CA SER A 66 -36.82 18.89 35.34
C SER A 66 -35.63 19.51 34.62
N ILE A 67 -35.12 18.85 33.55
CA ILE A 67 -34.07 19.39 32.73
C ILE A 67 -34.55 20.62 31.94
N LEU A 68 -35.80 20.59 31.40
CA LEU A 68 -36.37 21.74 30.72
C LEU A 68 -36.50 22.94 31.61
N ILE A 69 -37.01 22.77 32.84
CA ILE A 69 -37.13 23.84 33.85
C ILE A 69 -35.72 24.41 34.19
N SER A 70 -34.73 23.52 34.38
CA SER A 70 -33.37 23.94 34.71
C SER A 70 -32.72 24.72 33.53
N VAL A 71 -32.87 24.25 32.30
CA VAL A 71 -32.37 24.94 31.10
C VAL A 71 -33.11 26.31 30.90
N ALA A 72 -34.41 26.37 31.14
CA ALA A 72 -35.15 27.59 31.11
C ALA A 72 -34.62 28.63 32.10
N GLY A 73 -33.96 28.19 33.18
CA GLY A 73 -33.47 29.07 34.23
C GLY A 73 -34.61 29.54 35.16
N LEU A 74 -35.68 28.74 35.22
CA LEU A 74 -36.80 29.00 36.10
C LEU A 74 -36.70 28.09 37.35
N GLN A 75 -37.03 28.66 38.52
CA GLN A 75 -36.99 27.92 39.77
C GLN A 75 -38.24 28.17 40.59
N LYS A 76 -38.73 27.12 41.25
CA LYS A 76 -39.77 27.27 42.27
C LYS A 76 -39.28 28.12 43.42
N GLY A 77 -40.05 29.14 43.83
CA GLY A 77 -39.65 30.12 44.84
C GLY A 77 -38.90 31.35 44.29
N GLN A 78 -38.66 31.40 42.99
CA GLN A 78 -37.99 32.54 42.34
C GLN A 78 -38.88 33.78 42.40
N LYS A 79 -38.30 34.89 42.87
CA LYS A 79 -38.96 36.17 42.92
C LYS A 79 -38.62 37.03 41.72
N PHE A 80 -39.58 37.80 41.24
CA PHE A 80 -39.38 38.72 40.11
C PHE A 80 -40.41 39.85 40.17
N ASN A 81 -40.07 40.96 39.53
CA ASN A 81 -40.95 42.11 39.46
C ASN A 81 -41.70 42.16 38.15
N TYR A 82 -43.04 42.33 38.16
CA TYR A 82 -43.83 42.49 36.98
C TYR A 82 -44.67 43.78 37.05
N PRO A 83 -44.74 44.57 35.98
CA PRO A 83 -44.06 44.50 34.68
C PRO A 83 -42.56 44.89 34.82
N GLY A 84 -41.78 44.55 33.79
CA GLY A 84 -40.39 45.01 33.66
C GLY A 84 -39.29 43.94 33.78
N THR A 85 -39.69 42.68 34.03
CA THR A 85 -38.74 41.57 34.03
C THR A 85 -38.78 40.78 32.71
N ASP A 86 -37.64 40.35 32.29
CA ASP A 86 -37.46 39.55 31.05
C ASP A 86 -37.22 38.06 31.31
N ILE A 87 -37.48 37.55 32.56
CA ILE A 87 -37.20 36.18 32.92
C ILE A 87 -37.88 35.16 32.04
N PHE A 88 -39.12 35.38 31.64
CA PHE A 88 -39.89 34.49 30.75
C PHE A 88 -39.34 34.53 29.35
N SER A 89 -39.00 35.72 28.85
CA SER A 89 -38.35 35.85 27.54
C SER A 89 -36.99 35.19 27.51
N ARG A 90 -36.23 35.33 28.59
CA ARG A 90 -34.94 34.62 28.73
C ARG A 90 -35.10 33.10 28.82
N ALA A 91 -36.12 32.63 29.52
CA ALA A 91 -36.43 31.22 29.64
C ALA A 91 -36.76 30.62 28.27
N ILE A 92 -37.59 31.26 27.48
CA ILE A 92 -37.92 30.89 26.10
C ILE A 92 -36.66 30.87 25.25
N LEU A 93 -35.82 31.92 25.29
CA LEU A 93 -34.60 32.02 24.52
C LEU A 93 -33.58 30.94 24.91
N ASN A 94 -33.45 30.60 26.18
CA ASN A 94 -32.54 29.57 26.69
C ASN A 94 -32.95 28.20 26.14
N LEU A 95 -34.24 27.86 26.17
CA LEU A 95 -34.76 26.61 25.58
C LEU A 95 -34.54 26.55 24.05
N TRP A 96 -34.80 27.66 23.33
CA TRP A 96 -34.60 27.74 21.89
C TRP A 96 -33.12 27.59 21.49
N ARG A 97 -32.20 28.15 22.29
CA ARG A 97 -30.73 27.99 22.06
C ARG A 97 -30.30 26.54 22.08
N GLN A 98 -30.97 25.66 22.82
CA GLN A 98 -30.63 24.23 22.81
C GLN A 98 -31.01 23.52 21.52
N LYS A 99 -31.85 24.13 20.63
CA LYS A 99 -32.30 23.55 19.36
C LYS A 99 -32.99 22.17 19.50
N LEU A 100 -33.54 21.89 20.66
CA LEU A 100 -34.29 20.66 20.96
C LEU A 100 -35.79 20.83 20.86
N VAL A 101 -36.26 22.08 20.86
CA VAL A 101 -37.65 22.47 20.89
C VAL A 101 -38.02 23.25 19.63
N ALA A 102 -39.20 22.98 19.08
CA ALA A 102 -39.75 23.67 17.93
C ALA A 102 -40.52 24.94 18.31
N ASP A 103 -41.19 24.88 19.44
CA ASP A 103 -41.95 25.99 20.01
C ASP A 103 -41.99 25.92 21.52
N VAL A 104 -42.04 27.08 22.14
CA VAL A 104 -42.11 27.20 23.62
C VAL A 104 -43.04 28.35 23.94
N GLN A 105 -44.07 28.07 24.75
CA GLN A 105 -45.02 29.05 25.26
C GLN A 105 -45.10 28.93 26.79
N ILE A 106 -45.25 30.05 27.45
CA ILE A 106 -45.39 30.11 28.91
C ILE A 106 -46.74 30.70 29.20
N TYR A 107 -47.59 29.92 29.86
CA TYR A 107 -48.90 30.33 30.32
C TYR A 107 -48.92 30.53 31.80
N LEU A 108 -49.64 31.57 32.20
CA LEU A 108 -49.99 31.82 33.58
C LEU A 108 -51.26 31.03 33.89
N THR A 109 -51.21 30.06 34.75
CA THR A 109 -52.34 29.16 35.04
C THR A 109 -53.12 29.55 36.30
N ASP A 110 -52.48 30.13 37.31
CA ASP A 110 -53.17 30.60 38.55
C ASP A 110 -52.38 31.73 39.22
N ILE A 111 -53.11 32.64 39.90
CA ILE A 111 -52.55 33.70 40.72
C ILE A 111 -53.23 33.68 42.08
N VAL A 112 -52.46 33.50 43.14
CA VAL A 112 -52.95 33.52 44.53
C VAL A 112 -52.10 34.53 45.32
N GLY A 113 -52.59 35.75 45.43
CA GLY A 113 -51.91 36.88 46.11
C GLY A 113 -50.69 37.34 45.32
N ASP A 114 -49.48 37.12 45.85
CA ASP A 114 -48.16 37.37 45.23
C ASP A 114 -47.51 36.10 44.61
N LYS A 115 -48.22 34.96 44.57
CA LYS A 115 -47.74 33.70 44.07
C LYS A 115 -48.41 33.32 42.77
N ILE A 116 -47.60 32.89 41.77
CA ILE A 116 -48.09 32.50 40.45
C ILE A 116 -47.73 31.03 40.15
N ASP A 117 -48.63 30.37 39.44
CA ASP A 117 -48.35 29.08 38.81
C ASP A 117 -48.22 29.30 37.28
N ILE A 118 -47.19 28.70 36.74
CA ILE A 118 -46.93 28.81 35.33
C ILE A 118 -46.93 27.41 34.66
N GLU A 119 -47.40 27.35 33.46
CA GLU A 119 -47.30 26.18 32.61
C GLU A 119 -46.37 26.48 31.43
N LEU A 120 -45.31 25.72 31.32
CA LEU A 120 -44.37 25.76 30.25
C LEU A 120 -44.80 24.72 29.20
N GLU A 121 -45.47 25.17 28.16
CA GLU A 121 -45.87 24.32 27.04
C GLU A 121 -44.70 24.27 26.03
N VAL A 122 -44.21 23.06 25.77
CA VAL A 122 -43.04 22.84 24.94
C VAL A 122 -43.39 21.90 23.80
N LYS A 123 -43.19 22.34 22.57
CA LYS A 123 -43.26 21.48 21.39
C LYS A 123 -41.90 21.01 21.01
N GLU A 124 -41.60 19.74 21.25
CA GLU A 124 -40.31 19.15 20.90
C GLU A 124 -40.08 19.11 19.39
N MET A 125 -38.82 19.24 18.97
CA MET A 125 -38.44 18.98 17.57
C MET A 125 -38.73 17.52 17.21
N PRO A 126 -39.30 17.24 16.04
CA PRO A 126 -39.59 15.88 15.64
C PRO A 126 -38.30 15.09 15.44
N ARG A 127 -38.29 13.81 15.81
CA ARG A 127 -37.22 12.88 15.56
C ARG A 127 -37.41 12.12 14.28
N LEU A 128 -36.33 11.58 13.73
CA LEU A 128 -36.36 10.75 12.54
C LEU A 128 -36.97 9.37 12.89
N GLY A 129 -38.22 9.11 12.46
CA GLY A 129 -38.86 7.81 12.65
C GLY A 129 -38.29 6.78 11.69
N ASP A 130 -38.57 6.98 10.43
CA ASP A 130 -38.03 6.17 9.33
C ASP A 130 -37.49 7.05 8.20
N TYR A 131 -36.67 6.51 7.33
CA TYR A 131 -36.19 7.25 6.15
C TYR A 131 -36.07 6.35 4.93
N ARG A 132 -36.26 6.93 3.75
CA ARG A 132 -36.15 6.24 2.47
C ARG A 132 -35.46 7.12 1.44
N PHE A 133 -34.51 6.54 0.73
CA PHE A 133 -33.87 7.19 -0.43
C PHE A 133 -34.60 6.75 -1.72
N MET A 134 -35.28 7.68 -2.36
CA MET A 134 -35.92 7.49 -3.66
C MET A 134 -34.99 7.95 -4.79
N GLY A 135 -34.88 7.16 -5.86
CA GLY A 135 -33.93 7.47 -6.96
C GLY A 135 -32.51 6.94 -6.79
N ALA A 136 -32.19 6.33 -5.66
CA ALA A 136 -30.88 5.70 -5.40
C ALA A 136 -30.96 4.18 -5.61
N LYS A 137 -29.87 3.57 -6.16
CA LYS A 137 -29.72 2.12 -6.24
C LYS A 137 -29.44 1.54 -4.86
N LYS A 138 -29.71 0.25 -4.62
CA LYS A 138 -29.52 -0.41 -3.31
C LYS A 138 -28.11 -0.21 -2.73
N THR A 139 -27.08 -0.40 -3.52
CA THR A 139 -25.68 -0.19 -3.10
C THR A 139 -25.37 1.27 -2.77
N GLU A 140 -25.99 2.22 -3.50
CA GLU A 140 -25.84 3.66 -3.23
C GLU A 140 -26.56 4.05 -1.92
N GLN A 141 -27.69 3.42 -1.62
CA GLN A 141 -28.42 3.65 -0.36
C GLN A 141 -27.56 3.22 0.85
N GLU A 142 -26.90 2.08 0.78
CA GLU A 142 -26.00 1.59 1.83
C GLU A 142 -24.81 2.55 2.06
N GLU A 143 -24.22 3.09 0.99
CA GLU A 143 -23.17 4.08 1.08
C GLU A 143 -23.68 5.43 1.62
N LEU A 144 -24.86 5.88 1.21
CA LEU A 144 -25.49 7.11 1.69
C LEU A 144 -25.79 7.04 3.19
N VAL A 145 -26.32 5.91 3.68
CA VAL A 145 -26.59 5.69 5.11
C VAL A 145 -25.31 5.88 5.93
N LYS A 146 -24.19 5.29 5.47
CA LYS A 146 -22.88 5.44 6.14
C LYS A 146 -22.37 6.88 6.13
N LYS A 147 -22.54 7.60 4.99
CA LYS A 147 -22.04 8.96 4.84
C LYS A 147 -22.90 10.01 5.56
N THR A 148 -24.21 9.83 5.61
CA THR A 148 -25.13 10.77 6.26
C THR A 148 -25.17 10.61 7.78
N ALA A 149 -24.72 9.47 8.29
CA ALA A 149 -24.69 9.12 9.71
C ALA A 149 -26.05 9.37 10.44
N ILE A 150 -27.16 9.27 9.71
CA ILE A 150 -28.49 9.41 10.29
C ILE A 150 -28.94 8.09 10.93
N ALA A 151 -29.44 8.18 12.16
CA ALA A 151 -29.93 7.03 12.90
C ALA A 151 -31.41 7.22 13.26
N LYS A 152 -32.23 6.18 13.08
CA LYS A 152 -33.65 6.16 13.43
C LYS A 152 -33.83 6.44 14.93
N GLN A 153 -34.86 7.18 15.26
CA GLN A 153 -35.29 7.54 16.63
C GLN A 153 -34.31 8.42 17.44
N THR A 154 -33.05 8.54 17.05
CA THR A 154 -32.06 9.35 17.77
C THR A 154 -31.76 10.68 17.08
N THR A 155 -31.89 10.76 15.76
CA THR A 155 -31.59 11.98 15.00
C THR A 155 -32.74 12.96 15.08
N ILE A 156 -32.47 14.18 15.56
CA ILE A 156 -33.44 15.28 15.60
C ILE A 156 -33.46 15.97 14.24
N LEU A 157 -34.69 16.16 13.70
CA LEU A 157 -34.90 16.79 12.41
C LEU A 157 -34.89 18.32 12.54
N SER A 158 -33.71 18.90 12.77
CA SER A 158 -33.52 20.34 12.73
C SER A 158 -33.28 20.79 11.27
N GLU A 159 -33.55 22.08 10.97
CA GLU A 159 -33.28 22.64 9.64
C GLU A 159 -31.82 22.45 9.21
N ASN A 160 -30.87 22.58 10.15
CA ASN A 160 -29.45 22.33 9.87
C ASN A 160 -29.17 20.86 9.54
N THR A 161 -29.82 19.92 10.24
CA THR A 161 -29.70 18.49 9.95
C THR A 161 -30.21 18.18 8.56
N LEU A 162 -31.36 18.76 8.18
CA LEU A 162 -31.96 18.56 6.87
C LEU A 162 -31.09 19.18 5.75
N ARG A 163 -30.57 20.39 5.95
CA ARG A 163 -29.67 21.06 5.00
C ARG A 163 -28.38 20.24 4.83
N ASN A 164 -27.76 19.85 5.93
CA ASN A 164 -26.55 19.03 5.89
C ASN A 164 -26.77 17.69 5.18
N LEU A 165 -27.93 17.06 5.40
CA LEU A 165 -28.31 15.85 4.71
C LEU A 165 -28.38 16.07 3.19
N VAL A 166 -29.01 17.16 2.74
CA VAL A 166 -29.09 17.52 1.33
C VAL A 166 -27.69 17.73 0.75
N ASP A 167 -26.84 18.46 1.46
CA ASP A 167 -25.47 18.76 1.00
C ASP A 167 -24.60 17.52 0.91
N VAL A 168 -24.67 16.61 1.88
CA VAL A 168 -23.97 15.33 1.87
C VAL A 168 -24.42 14.45 0.71
N VAL A 169 -25.73 14.38 0.46
CA VAL A 169 -26.30 13.62 -0.66
C VAL A 169 -25.89 14.23 -2.01
N LYS A 170 -25.94 15.55 -2.17
CA LYS A 170 -25.46 16.24 -3.37
C LYS A 170 -23.98 15.98 -3.61
N ALA A 171 -23.13 16.20 -2.61
CA ALA A 171 -21.71 15.96 -2.70
C ALA A 171 -21.36 14.50 -3.08
N TYR A 172 -22.10 13.53 -2.54
CA TYR A 172 -21.95 12.13 -2.90
C TYR A 172 -22.18 11.84 -4.39
N TYR A 173 -23.26 12.43 -4.97
CA TYR A 173 -23.53 12.22 -6.39
C TYR A 173 -22.64 13.06 -7.30
N GLU A 174 -22.19 14.24 -6.86
CA GLU A 174 -21.18 15.03 -7.57
C GLU A 174 -19.84 14.27 -7.64
N GLU A 175 -19.41 13.65 -6.56
CA GLU A 175 -18.23 12.75 -6.55
C GLU A 175 -18.39 11.58 -7.54
N LYS A 176 -19.60 11.11 -7.77
CA LYS A 176 -19.92 10.08 -8.77
C LYS A 176 -20.07 10.64 -10.20
N GLY A 177 -19.91 11.96 -10.38
CA GLY A 177 -19.92 12.66 -11.67
C GLY A 177 -21.32 13.05 -12.15
N PHE A 178 -22.30 13.11 -11.28
CA PHE A 178 -23.62 13.63 -11.59
C PHE A 178 -23.71 15.11 -11.21
N TYR A 179 -23.89 15.97 -12.19
CA TYR A 179 -24.04 17.40 -11.98
C TYR A 179 -25.51 17.84 -12.15
N GLY A 180 -25.91 18.80 -11.34
CA GLY A 180 -27.29 19.26 -11.30
C GLY A 180 -28.20 18.31 -10.52
N VAL A 181 -27.69 17.61 -9.55
CA VAL A 181 -28.46 16.75 -8.65
C VAL A 181 -29.42 17.60 -7.84
N GLN A 182 -30.69 17.29 -7.96
CA GLN A 182 -31.73 17.89 -7.12
C GLN A 182 -32.11 16.91 -6.03
N VAL A 183 -32.10 17.39 -4.80
CA VAL A 183 -32.49 16.61 -3.63
C VAL A 183 -33.60 17.34 -2.94
N SER A 184 -34.77 16.72 -2.87
CA SER A 184 -35.93 17.24 -2.15
C SER A 184 -36.28 16.32 -0.99
N LEU A 185 -36.61 16.93 0.13
CA LEU A 185 -37.00 16.24 1.35
C LEU A 185 -38.50 16.31 1.50
N ILE A 186 -39.14 15.20 1.77
CA ILE A 186 -40.58 15.10 2.03
C ILE A 186 -40.73 14.51 3.42
N GLU A 187 -41.23 15.31 4.33
CA GLU A 187 -41.50 14.91 5.71
C GLU A 187 -42.96 14.53 5.85
N LYS A 188 -43.24 13.46 6.55
CA LYS A 188 -44.60 13.03 6.93
C LYS A 188 -44.55 12.55 8.37
N PRO A 189 -45.60 12.81 9.17
CA PRO A 189 -45.72 12.24 10.51
C PRO A 189 -45.57 10.72 10.45
N ASP A 190 -44.78 10.17 11.40
CA ASP A 190 -44.62 8.74 11.49
C ASP A 190 -45.83 8.08 12.14
N PRO A 191 -46.50 7.09 11.53
CA PRO A 191 -47.70 6.47 12.08
C PRO A 191 -47.46 5.62 13.32
N ILE A 192 -46.24 5.23 13.57
CA ILE A 192 -45.85 4.29 14.64
C ILE A 192 -45.28 5.03 15.86
N PHE A 193 -44.45 6.04 15.64
CA PHE A 193 -43.72 6.74 16.70
C PHE A 193 -44.27 8.15 16.89
N LYS A 194 -44.76 8.45 18.09
CA LYS A 194 -45.22 9.81 18.45
C LYS A 194 -44.03 10.80 18.37
N ASN A 195 -44.32 12.02 17.97
CA ASN A 195 -43.33 13.10 17.79
C ASN A 195 -42.15 12.73 16.89
N SER A 196 -42.40 11.90 15.87
CA SER A 196 -41.41 11.50 14.88
C SER A 196 -41.93 11.71 13.46
N ASN A 197 -41.04 12.07 12.53
CA ASN A 197 -41.35 12.21 11.14
C ASN A 197 -40.61 11.17 10.32
N SER A 198 -41.28 10.54 9.40
CA SER A 198 -40.67 9.74 8.34
C SER A 198 -40.18 10.66 7.23
N LEU A 199 -38.90 10.48 6.81
CA LEU A 199 -38.23 11.32 5.85
C LEU A 199 -38.03 10.58 4.52
N THR A 200 -38.62 11.09 3.45
CA THR A 200 -38.35 10.61 2.09
C THR A 200 -37.39 11.57 1.40
N ILE A 201 -36.18 11.06 1.12
CA ILE A 201 -35.12 11.79 0.40
C ILE A 201 -35.28 11.46 -1.08
N LYS A 202 -35.89 12.34 -1.86
CA LYS A 202 -36.06 12.17 -3.30
C LYS A 202 -34.87 12.75 -4.03
N ILE A 203 -34.20 11.91 -4.85
CA ILE A 203 -32.96 12.24 -5.53
C ILE A 203 -33.19 12.17 -7.04
N GLU A 204 -33.02 13.29 -7.70
CA GLU A 204 -33.01 13.42 -9.15
C GLU A 204 -31.57 13.65 -9.60
N LYS A 205 -30.93 12.59 -10.14
CA LYS A 205 -29.48 12.54 -10.36
C LYS A 205 -28.96 13.45 -11.46
N GLY A 206 -29.80 13.91 -12.34
CA GLY A 206 -29.35 14.67 -13.51
C GLY A 206 -28.52 13.85 -14.50
N LYS A 207 -27.76 14.51 -15.36
CA LYS A 207 -26.89 13.87 -16.36
C LYS A 207 -25.51 13.63 -15.80
N LYS A 208 -24.93 12.47 -16.16
CA LYS A 208 -23.56 12.17 -15.81
C LYS A 208 -22.60 12.91 -16.73
N VAL A 209 -21.73 13.72 -16.15
CA VAL A 209 -20.74 14.55 -16.85
C VAL A 209 -19.35 13.96 -16.73
N LYS A 210 -18.60 13.94 -17.82
CA LYS A 210 -17.20 13.52 -17.86
C LYS A 210 -16.30 14.67 -18.31
N ILE A 211 -15.08 14.71 -17.83
CA ILE A 211 -14.10 15.71 -18.24
C ILE A 211 -13.59 15.35 -19.64
N ASP A 212 -13.90 16.20 -20.63
CA ASP A 212 -13.46 16.06 -22.02
C ASP A 212 -12.11 16.73 -22.24
N GLY A 213 -11.84 17.88 -21.59
CA GLY A 213 -10.60 18.61 -21.74
C GLY A 213 -10.21 19.39 -20.48
N ILE A 214 -8.90 19.45 -20.23
CA ILE A 214 -8.27 20.31 -19.24
C ILE A 214 -7.32 21.23 -20.00
N ASN A 215 -7.55 22.54 -19.93
CA ASN A 215 -6.80 23.48 -20.73
C ASN A 215 -6.04 24.46 -19.82
N PHE A 216 -4.79 24.72 -20.15
CA PHE A 216 -3.95 25.69 -19.47
C PHE A 216 -3.72 26.89 -20.38
N PHE A 217 -3.79 28.10 -19.82
CA PHE A 217 -3.60 29.37 -20.50
C PHE A 217 -2.55 30.20 -19.77
N GLY A 218 -1.71 30.90 -20.50
CA GLY A 218 -0.61 31.70 -19.92
C GLY A 218 0.65 30.92 -19.59
N ASN A 219 0.69 29.63 -19.93
CA ASN A 219 1.90 28.80 -19.82
C ASN A 219 2.71 28.88 -21.13
N GLU A 220 3.77 29.68 -21.13
CA GLU A 220 4.62 29.88 -22.28
C GLU A 220 5.84 28.95 -22.31
N LYS A 221 6.49 28.76 -21.15
CA LYS A 221 7.72 27.98 -20.99
C LYS A 221 7.44 26.52 -20.63
N VAL A 222 6.42 26.27 -19.81
CA VAL A 222 6.02 24.93 -19.37
C VAL A 222 4.86 24.41 -20.22
N ARG A 223 5.04 23.28 -20.88
CA ARG A 223 4.02 22.70 -21.76
C ARG A 223 2.77 22.26 -20.99
N SER A 224 1.57 22.52 -21.54
CA SER A 224 0.29 22.11 -20.98
C SER A 224 0.22 20.60 -20.70
N SER A 225 0.84 19.76 -21.51
CA SER A 225 0.87 18.30 -21.30
C SER A 225 1.62 17.88 -20.02
N LYS A 226 2.65 18.63 -19.61
CA LYS A 226 3.35 18.40 -18.35
C LYS A 226 2.48 18.81 -17.14
N LEU A 227 1.76 19.92 -17.26
CA LEU A 227 0.82 20.42 -16.24
C LEU A 227 -0.37 19.46 -16.08
N LYS A 228 -0.98 19.00 -17.19
CA LYS A 228 -2.03 17.96 -17.18
C LYS A 228 -1.61 16.67 -16.47
N LYS A 229 -0.34 16.28 -16.55
CA LYS A 229 0.20 15.10 -15.86
C LYS A 229 0.21 15.26 -14.33
N GLN A 230 0.25 16.50 -13.83
CA GLN A 230 0.19 16.77 -12.38
C GLN A 230 -1.23 16.64 -11.85
N MET A 231 -2.23 16.83 -12.70
CA MET A 231 -3.64 16.71 -12.33
C MET A 231 -4.07 15.22 -12.25
N LYS A 232 -3.71 14.55 -11.16
CA LYS A 232 -3.88 13.09 -11.01
C LYS A 232 -5.28 12.70 -10.56
N GLY A 233 -5.93 13.54 -9.78
CA GLY A 233 -7.30 13.36 -9.32
C GLY A 233 -8.34 13.78 -10.36
N THR A 234 -7.94 14.71 -11.23
CA THR A 234 -8.78 15.30 -12.29
C THR A 234 -8.22 14.85 -13.63
N LYS A 235 -8.87 13.89 -14.29
CA LYS A 235 -8.38 13.28 -15.55
C LYS A 235 -9.42 13.38 -16.65
N GLU A 236 -8.92 13.65 -17.85
CA GLU A 236 -9.69 13.66 -19.07
C GLU A 236 -10.17 12.26 -19.45
N MET A 237 -11.31 12.16 -20.14
CA MET A 237 -11.84 10.88 -20.63
C MET A 237 -11.05 10.36 -21.83
N THR A 238 -11.16 9.06 -22.09
CA THR A 238 -10.69 8.44 -23.32
C THR A 238 -11.42 9.07 -24.50
N LYS A 239 -10.68 9.47 -25.53
CA LYS A 239 -11.21 10.09 -26.75
C LYS A 239 -10.70 9.35 -27.97
N MET A 240 -11.59 9.13 -28.91
CA MET A 240 -11.27 8.57 -30.21
C MET A 240 -12.18 9.23 -31.23
N THR A 241 -11.66 10.19 -31.96
CA THR A 241 -12.41 10.95 -32.95
C THR A 241 -11.49 11.44 -34.05
N LEU A 242 -11.96 11.44 -35.28
CA LEU A 242 -11.26 12.04 -36.42
C LEU A 242 -11.59 13.54 -36.53
N PHE A 243 -12.70 13.98 -35.92
CA PHE A 243 -13.15 15.38 -35.95
C PHE A 243 -13.29 15.89 -34.52
N PRO A 244 -12.25 16.51 -33.95
CA PRO A 244 -12.31 17.05 -32.60
C PRO A 244 -13.35 18.19 -32.49
N THR A 245 -14.17 18.16 -31.45
CA THR A 245 -15.14 19.23 -31.17
C THR A 245 -14.39 20.52 -30.88
N LYS A 246 -14.69 21.59 -31.61
CA LYS A 246 -14.11 22.91 -31.35
C LYS A 246 -14.76 23.48 -30.08
N TYR A 247 -14.03 23.46 -28.98
CA TYR A 247 -14.40 24.18 -27.76
C TYR A 247 -13.57 25.47 -27.71
N VAL A 248 -14.22 26.58 -27.44
CA VAL A 248 -13.59 27.89 -27.29
C VAL A 248 -13.71 28.29 -25.82
N SER A 249 -12.59 28.53 -25.19
CA SER A 249 -12.52 28.96 -23.79
C SER A 249 -12.73 30.46 -23.66
N SER A 250 -13.23 30.89 -22.50
CA SER A 250 -13.31 32.31 -22.14
C SER A 250 -11.95 32.99 -22.01
N TYR A 251 -10.87 32.20 -21.83
CA TYR A 251 -9.48 32.69 -21.68
C TYR A 251 -8.72 32.76 -23.02
N GLY A 252 -9.35 32.41 -24.14
CA GLY A 252 -8.76 32.45 -25.47
C GLY A 252 -8.73 31.11 -26.21
N PRO A 253 -8.10 31.06 -27.39
CA PRO A 253 -8.00 29.85 -28.18
C PRO A 253 -7.10 28.82 -27.50
N ILE A 254 -7.50 27.55 -27.57
CA ILE A 254 -6.69 26.44 -27.03
C ILE A 254 -5.52 26.20 -27.98
N LYS A 255 -4.28 26.36 -27.48
CA LYS A 255 -3.06 26.03 -28.21
C LYS A 255 -2.86 24.52 -28.21
N HIS A 256 -3.05 23.90 -29.36
CA HIS A 256 -2.66 22.53 -29.60
C HIS A 256 -1.24 22.48 -30.18
N TYR A 257 -0.48 21.44 -29.85
CA TYR A 257 0.82 21.20 -30.48
C TYR A 257 0.58 20.71 -31.91
N GLU A 258 0.93 21.56 -32.88
CA GLU A 258 0.64 21.30 -34.28
C GLU A 258 1.62 20.31 -34.90
N PHE A 259 1.16 19.62 -35.96
CA PHE A 259 1.99 18.67 -36.69
C PHE A 259 3.20 19.32 -37.35
N SER A 260 3.08 20.60 -37.76
CA SER A 260 4.19 21.40 -38.29
C SER A 260 5.31 21.62 -37.27
N GLU A 261 4.94 21.95 -36.01
CA GLU A 261 5.88 22.07 -34.90
C GLU A 261 6.50 20.72 -34.52
N TYR A 262 5.70 19.66 -34.59
CA TYR A 262 6.15 18.30 -34.30
C TYR A 262 7.27 17.83 -35.23
N VAL A 263 7.15 18.11 -36.53
CA VAL A 263 8.19 17.78 -37.51
C VAL A 263 9.43 18.65 -37.31
N LYS A 264 9.24 19.97 -37.09
CA LYS A 264 10.31 20.93 -36.85
C LYS A 264 11.14 20.63 -35.61
N ASP A 265 10.48 20.18 -34.56
CA ASP A 265 11.09 19.85 -33.28
C ASP A 265 11.64 18.42 -33.19
N TRP A 266 11.68 17.65 -34.28
CA TRP A 266 12.05 16.22 -34.28
C TRP A 266 11.22 15.42 -33.26
N GLY A 267 9.93 15.73 -33.18
CA GLY A 267 9.03 15.21 -32.18
C GLY A 267 8.85 13.68 -32.22
N PHE A 268 9.12 13.05 -33.35
CA PHE A 268 9.06 11.58 -33.53
C PHE A 268 10.10 10.83 -32.69
N MET A 269 11.19 11.51 -32.29
CA MET A 269 12.17 10.94 -31.35
C MET A 269 11.68 11.00 -29.87
N SER A 270 10.54 11.63 -29.62
CA SER A 270 9.99 11.81 -28.27
C SER A 270 8.56 11.28 -28.20
N GLY A 271 8.37 10.17 -27.48
CA GLY A 271 7.04 9.57 -27.28
C GLY A 271 6.03 10.53 -26.60
N THR A 272 6.50 11.49 -25.82
CA THR A 272 5.62 12.51 -25.21
C THR A 272 5.12 13.52 -26.23
N ARG A 273 5.95 13.97 -27.14
CA ARG A 273 5.56 14.90 -28.22
C ARG A 273 4.60 14.22 -29.20
N SER A 274 4.82 12.93 -29.52
CA SER A 274 3.92 12.15 -30.38
C SER A 274 2.53 12.01 -29.73
N LEU A 275 2.47 11.81 -28.43
CA LEU A 275 1.20 11.79 -27.69
C LEU A 275 0.52 13.15 -27.65
N ASP A 276 1.26 14.26 -27.56
CA ASP A 276 0.72 15.63 -27.53
C ASP A 276 0.03 16.01 -28.85
N VAL A 277 0.60 15.59 -29.99
CA VAL A 277 -0.02 15.79 -31.33
C VAL A 277 -1.28 14.95 -31.49
N LEU A 278 -1.30 13.75 -30.93
CA LEU A 278 -2.42 12.82 -31.04
C LEU A 278 -3.55 13.14 -30.03
N ASP A 279 -3.27 13.86 -28.95
CA ASP A 279 -4.21 14.11 -27.84
C ASP A 279 -5.58 14.68 -28.25
N PRO A 280 -5.69 15.61 -29.26
CA PRO A 280 -6.99 16.07 -29.71
C PRO A 280 -7.84 15.00 -30.38
N TYR A 281 -7.21 13.98 -31.03
CA TYR A 281 -7.84 12.94 -31.85
C TYR A 281 -7.96 11.62 -31.09
N PHE A 282 -6.85 11.17 -30.51
CA PHE A 282 -6.70 9.86 -29.86
C PHE A 282 -6.09 10.03 -28.49
N ARG A 283 -6.87 9.72 -27.46
CA ARG A 283 -6.44 9.74 -26.06
C ARG A 283 -6.86 8.44 -25.41
N PHE A 284 -5.91 7.58 -25.11
CA PHE A 284 -6.16 6.31 -24.43
C PHE A 284 -5.87 6.45 -22.94
N LYS A 285 -6.91 6.40 -22.11
CA LYS A 285 -6.81 6.45 -20.64
C LYS A 285 -7.58 5.27 -20.05
N PHE A 286 -6.92 4.11 -19.98
CA PHE A 286 -7.50 2.93 -19.36
C PHE A 286 -7.54 3.10 -17.83
N PHE A 287 -8.60 2.56 -17.20
CA PHE A 287 -8.77 2.55 -15.73
C PHE A 287 -8.90 3.92 -15.04
N THR A 288 -9.31 4.96 -15.77
CA THR A 288 -9.55 6.28 -15.19
C THR A 288 -11.03 6.60 -15.15
N THR A 289 -11.50 7.18 -14.04
CA THR A 289 -12.92 7.50 -13.86
C THR A 289 -13.36 8.79 -14.54
N SER A 290 -12.47 9.66 -14.99
CA SER A 290 -12.72 10.94 -15.71
C SER A 290 -13.87 11.78 -15.11
N ARG A 291 -14.06 11.72 -13.79
CA ARG A 291 -15.09 12.46 -13.06
C ARG A 291 -14.45 13.65 -12.38
N PHE A 292 -15.18 14.75 -12.34
CA PHE A 292 -14.70 15.89 -11.57
C PHE A 292 -15.02 15.70 -10.09
N ASN A 293 -14.02 15.98 -9.24
CA ASN A 293 -14.17 15.99 -7.80
C ASN A 293 -13.50 17.25 -7.27
N THR A 294 -14.27 18.11 -6.63
CA THR A 294 -13.80 19.43 -6.18
C THR A 294 -12.62 19.34 -5.22
N LYS A 295 -12.63 18.40 -4.27
CA LYS A 295 -11.53 18.22 -3.31
C LYS A 295 -10.24 17.83 -4.03
N LYS A 296 -10.31 16.81 -4.92
CA LYS A 296 -9.16 16.36 -5.72
C LYS A 296 -8.68 17.43 -6.68
N TYR A 297 -9.57 18.27 -7.18
CA TYR A 297 -9.20 19.38 -8.05
C TYR A 297 -8.40 20.45 -7.32
N VAL A 298 -8.76 20.77 -6.07
CA VAL A 298 -7.97 21.69 -5.23
C VAL A 298 -6.57 21.13 -5.00
N GLU A 299 -6.46 19.86 -4.61
CA GLU A 299 -5.17 19.18 -4.45
C GLU A 299 -4.34 19.18 -5.75
N ASP A 300 -5.02 18.99 -6.90
CA ASP A 300 -4.34 18.98 -8.18
C ASP A 300 -3.81 20.38 -8.58
N LYS A 301 -4.53 21.46 -8.23
CA LYS A 301 -4.03 22.83 -8.40
C LYS A 301 -2.76 23.09 -7.59
N GLU A 302 -2.72 22.60 -6.35
CA GLU A 302 -1.51 22.67 -5.52
C GLU A 302 -0.34 21.89 -6.14
N LYS A 303 -0.59 20.70 -6.71
CA LYS A 303 0.42 19.93 -7.42
C LYS A 303 0.93 20.62 -8.67
N VAL A 304 0.08 21.34 -9.39
CA VAL A 304 0.49 22.15 -10.54
C VAL A 304 1.42 23.27 -10.10
N LEU A 305 1.09 24.01 -9.04
CA LEU A 305 1.96 25.06 -8.49
C LEU A 305 3.28 24.48 -7.96
N LYS A 306 3.20 23.36 -7.23
CA LYS A 306 4.39 22.65 -6.78
C LYS A 306 5.30 22.26 -7.96
N TYR A 307 4.72 21.79 -9.06
CA TYR A 307 5.49 21.45 -10.26
C TYR A 307 6.16 22.66 -10.89
N PHE A 308 5.50 23.83 -10.93
CA PHE A 308 6.14 25.07 -11.38
C PHE A 308 7.34 25.43 -10.49
N ASN A 309 7.17 25.35 -9.17
CA ASN A 309 8.25 25.58 -8.21
C ASN A 309 9.42 24.61 -8.41
N GLU A 310 9.15 23.31 -8.63
CA GLU A 310 10.17 22.29 -8.95
C GLU A 310 10.91 22.57 -10.27
N GLN A 311 10.35 23.39 -11.17
CA GLN A 311 11.00 23.81 -12.43
C GLN A 311 11.70 25.16 -12.32
N GLY A 312 11.71 25.77 -11.13
CA GLY A 312 12.33 27.06 -10.87
C GLY A 312 11.39 28.27 -10.95
N TYR A 313 10.12 28.06 -11.24
CA TYR A 313 9.14 29.15 -11.32
C TYR A 313 8.49 29.38 -9.95
N ARG A 314 9.24 30.03 -9.06
CA ARG A 314 8.85 30.29 -7.66
C ARG A 314 7.56 31.11 -7.55
N ASP A 315 7.40 32.11 -8.40
CA ASP A 315 6.33 33.08 -8.35
C ASP A 315 5.11 32.66 -9.21
N ALA A 316 5.06 31.40 -9.62
CA ALA A 316 3.96 30.88 -10.40
C ALA A 316 2.64 30.93 -9.63
N GLN A 317 1.58 31.40 -10.28
CA GLN A 317 0.27 31.56 -9.69
C GLN A 317 -0.83 31.08 -10.64
N ILE A 318 -1.90 30.54 -10.07
CA ILE A 318 -3.15 30.31 -10.79
C ILE A 318 -4.00 31.56 -10.62
N LEU A 319 -4.20 32.28 -11.72
CA LEU A 319 -4.93 33.55 -11.71
C LEU A 319 -6.45 33.35 -11.67
N ALA A 320 -6.94 32.36 -12.39
CA ALA A 320 -8.36 32.03 -12.46
C ALA A 320 -8.56 30.62 -12.97
N ASP A 321 -9.66 29.99 -12.60
CA ASP A 321 -10.08 28.71 -13.14
C ASP A 321 -11.61 28.66 -13.32
N THR A 322 -12.05 28.02 -14.40
CA THR A 322 -13.47 27.87 -14.73
C THR A 322 -13.78 26.43 -15.15
N GLN A 323 -14.99 26.00 -14.83
CA GLN A 323 -15.51 24.71 -15.24
C GLN A 323 -16.76 24.94 -16.10
N VAL A 324 -16.67 24.58 -17.38
CA VAL A 324 -17.75 24.78 -18.34
C VAL A 324 -18.33 23.42 -18.72
N ILE A 325 -19.65 23.27 -18.59
CA ILE A 325 -20.36 22.06 -19.00
C ILE A 325 -21.09 22.35 -20.31
N GLN A 326 -20.73 21.65 -21.38
CA GLN A 326 -21.35 21.73 -22.68
C GLN A 326 -21.64 20.33 -23.20
N ASN A 327 -22.88 20.04 -23.58
CA ASN A 327 -23.29 18.73 -24.13
C ASN A 327 -22.92 17.54 -23.27
N SER A 328 -23.13 17.61 -21.95
CA SER A 328 -22.73 16.58 -20.95
C SER A 328 -21.23 16.30 -20.89
N LYS A 329 -20.40 17.20 -21.42
CA LYS A 329 -18.93 17.20 -21.33
C LYS A 329 -18.49 18.40 -20.51
N MET A 330 -17.51 18.19 -19.65
CA MET A 330 -16.91 19.25 -18.83
C MET A 330 -15.55 19.63 -19.40
N TYR A 331 -15.32 20.92 -19.49
CA TYR A 331 -14.03 21.53 -19.80
C TYR A 331 -13.56 22.28 -18.56
N VAL A 332 -12.31 22.05 -18.19
CA VAL A 332 -11.67 22.71 -17.04
C VAL A 332 -10.60 23.62 -17.59
N ASP A 333 -10.78 24.92 -17.49
CA ASP A 333 -9.88 25.92 -18.01
C ASP A 333 -9.15 26.61 -16.86
N ILE A 334 -7.83 26.63 -16.91
CA ILE A 334 -6.96 27.14 -15.84
C ILE A 334 -6.04 28.18 -16.43
N LYS A 335 -6.14 29.42 -15.94
CA LYS A 335 -5.24 30.52 -16.31
C LYS A 335 -4.13 30.62 -15.30
N VAL A 336 -2.88 30.46 -15.76
CA VAL A 336 -1.67 30.52 -14.95
C VAL A 336 -0.80 31.69 -15.35
N LYS A 337 0.00 32.17 -14.41
CA LYS A 337 1.11 33.08 -14.65
C LYS A 337 2.37 32.36 -14.16
N GLU A 338 3.34 32.11 -15.06
CA GLU A 338 4.54 31.34 -14.73
C GLU A 338 5.53 32.10 -13.86
N GLY A 339 5.65 33.41 -14.07
CA GLY A 339 6.68 34.23 -13.42
C GLY A 339 8.06 34.04 -14.03
N HIS A 340 9.09 34.46 -13.30
CA HIS A 340 10.51 34.31 -13.68
C HIS A 340 11.03 32.93 -13.25
N LYS A 341 12.05 32.45 -13.97
CA LYS A 341 12.73 31.22 -13.60
C LYS A 341 13.96 31.59 -12.76
N TYR A 342 13.98 31.04 -11.53
CA TYR A 342 15.06 31.30 -10.58
C TYR A 342 16.07 30.15 -10.52
N TYR A 343 17.27 30.48 -10.06
CA TYR A 343 18.40 29.59 -9.88
C TYR A 343 18.97 29.76 -8.46
N PHE A 344 19.59 28.72 -7.95
CA PHE A 344 20.31 28.82 -6.68
C PHE A 344 21.54 29.68 -6.81
N GLY A 345 21.70 30.63 -5.90
CA GLY A 345 22.85 31.47 -5.75
C GLY A 345 23.89 30.89 -4.78
N THR A 346 24.47 31.77 -3.98
CA THR A 346 25.42 31.38 -2.95
C THR A 346 24.71 30.91 -1.69
N THR A 347 25.16 29.78 -1.11
CA THR A 347 24.67 29.27 0.16
C THR A 347 25.72 29.54 1.23
N THR A 348 25.32 30.21 2.31
CA THR A 348 26.15 30.52 3.48
C THR A 348 25.53 29.84 4.72
N TRP A 349 26.39 29.48 5.67
CA TRP A 349 25.98 28.82 6.90
C TRP A 349 26.23 29.73 8.11
N LYS A 350 25.33 29.73 9.09
CA LYS A 350 25.48 30.38 10.38
C LYS A 350 25.02 29.50 11.51
N GLY A 351 25.83 29.42 12.58
CA GLY A 351 25.53 28.70 13.80
C GLY A 351 25.88 27.21 13.76
N ASN A 352 26.60 26.74 12.75
CA ASN A 352 27.03 25.33 12.57
C ASN A 352 28.39 25.10 13.22
N SER A 353 28.43 24.84 14.52
CA SER A 353 29.65 24.56 15.26
C SER A 353 30.11 23.10 15.16
N VAL A 354 29.18 22.15 14.98
CA VAL A 354 29.44 20.70 14.96
C VAL A 354 29.99 20.21 13.61
N PHE A 355 29.45 20.76 12.52
CA PHE A 355 29.88 20.42 11.17
C PHE A 355 30.38 21.62 10.42
N ASN A 356 31.46 21.44 9.65
CA ASN A 356 32.00 22.50 8.80
C ASN A 356 31.17 22.72 7.51
N ASP A 357 31.25 23.89 6.92
CA ASP A 357 30.51 24.25 5.72
C ASP A 357 30.75 23.31 4.54
N THR A 358 31.98 22.80 4.41
CA THR A 358 32.32 21.85 3.32
C THR A 358 31.51 20.59 3.38
N LEU A 359 31.38 19.97 4.57
CA LEU A 359 30.58 18.77 4.76
C LEU A 359 29.08 19.05 4.58
N LEU A 360 28.60 20.17 5.14
CA LEU A 360 27.20 20.55 4.99
C LEU A 360 26.83 20.79 3.51
N ASN A 361 27.72 21.44 2.74
CA ASN A 361 27.53 21.62 1.31
C ASN A 361 27.57 20.31 0.52
N GLN A 362 28.39 19.34 0.95
CA GLN A 362 28.39 18.00 0.35
C GLN A 362 27.06 17.27 0.56
N ILE A 363 26.50 17.35 1.78
CA ILE A 363 25.18 16.75 2.09
C ILE A 363 24.07 17.49 1.35
N LEU A 364 24.12 18.83 1.34
CA LEU A 364 23.15 19.70 0.65
C LEU A 364 23.07 19.37 -0.84
N ASN A 365 24.22 19.09 -1.46
CA ASN A 365 24.38 18.74 -2.88
C ASN A 365 23.64 19.69 -3.85
N ILE A 366 23.60 20.97 -3.53
CA ILE A 366 23.04 22.04 -4.35
C ILE A 366 24.20 22.97 -4.78
N ARG A 367 24.29 23.27 -6.06
CA ARG A 367 25.35 24.11 -6.62
C ARG A 367 24.77 25.44 -7.09
N LYS A 368 25.61 26.49 -7.06
CA LYS A 368 25.28 27.77 -7.66
C LYS A 368 24.99 27.60 -9.17
N GLY A 369 23.84 28.12 -9.61
CA GLY A 369 23.36 27.99 -10.99
C GLY A 369 22.43 26.79 -11.22
N ASP A 370 22.24 25.91 -10.25
CA ASP A 370 21.19 24.86 -10.32
C ASP A 370 19.81 25.54 -10.35
N THR A 371 18.86 24.92 -11.05
CA THR A 371 17.48 25.41 -11.05
C THR A 371 16.91 25.41 -9.63
N TYR A 372 16.35 26.54 -9.21
CA TYR A 372 15.75 26.69 -7.89
C TYR A 372 14.60 25.71 -7.69
N ASP A 373 14.67 24.94 -6.61
CA ASP A 373 13.62 24.00 -6.17
C ASP A 373 13.60 23.98 -4.64
N ALA A 374 12.66 24.68 -4.06
CA ALA A 374 12.50 24.74 -2.61
C ALA A 374 12.26 23.35 -1.99
N SER A 375 11.67 22.40 -2.73
CA SER A 375 11.43 21.05 -2.21
C SER A 375 12.72 20.23 -2.09
N ILE A 376 13.68 20.45 -2.98
CA ILE A 376 15.01 19.83 -2.90
C ILE A 376 15.77 20.40 -1.72
N LEU A 377 15.74 21.73 -1.56
CA LEU A 377 16.37 22.42 -0.44
C LEU A 377 15.81 21.91 0.90
N ASN A 378 14.49 21.95 1.07
CA ASN A 378 13.83 21.52 2.30
C ASN A 378 14.09 20.04 2.64
N LYS A 379 14.17 19.16 1.64
CA LYS A 379 14.52 17.75 1.82
C LYS A 379 15.98 17.56 2.22
N ALA A 380 16.89 18.27 1.57
CA ALA A 380 18.31 18.20 1.89
C ALA A 380 18.61 18.75 3.29
N LEU A 381 17.86 19.77 3.72
CA LEU A 381 17.93 20.29 5.09
C LEU A 381 17.25 19.38 6.13
N GLY A 382 16.31 18.52 5.72
CA GLY A 382 15.53 17.66 6.63
C GLY A 382 14.27 18.33 7.19
N VAL A 383 13.87 19.49 6.67
CA VAL A 383 12.62 20.18 7.04
C VAL A 383 11.41 19.37 6.56
N GLU A 384 11.50 18.77 5.38
CA GLU A 384 10.54 17.73 4.92
C GLU A 384 11.13 16.34 5.19
N PRO A 385 10.36 15.38 5.76
CA PRO A 385 10.86 14.04 6.04
C PRO A 385 11.39 13.34 4.78
N SER A 386 12.64 12.90 4.83
CA SER A 386 13.25 12.08 3.78
C SER A 386 13.22 10.60 4.21
N GLN A 387 12.80 9.71 3.32
CA GLN A 387 12.82 8.26 3.58
C GLN A 387 14.24 7.69 3.66
N ASP A 388 15.21 8.38 3.04
CA ASP A 388 16.58 7.87 2.90
C ASP A 388 17.51 8.33 4.05
N ALA A 389 17.01 9.15 4.99
CA ALA A 389 17.76 9.64 6.16
C ALA A 389 19.14 10.25 5.83
N GLN A 390 19.28 10.86 4.65
CA GLN A 390 20.52 11.48 4.16
C GLN A 390 20.41 13.00 4.12
N ASP A 391 19.78 13.59 5.10
CA ASP A 391 19.60 15.02 5.22
C ASP A 391 20.45 15.61 6.36
N ILE A 392 20.62 16.91 6.34
CA ILE A 392 21.47 17.61 7.32
C ILE A 392 20.91 17.50 8.74
N GLN A 393 19.59 17.62 8.90
CA GLN A 393 18.97 17.48 10.22
C GLN A 393 19.19 16.10 10.80
N THR A 394 19.12 15.06 9.97
CA THR A 394 19.42 13.68 10.39
C THR A 394 20.90 13.52 10.78
N ALA A 395 21.84 14.12 10.05
CA ALA A 395 23.25 14.08 10.40
C ALA A 395 23.52 14.66 11.80
N TYR A 396 22.89 15.78 12.14
CA TYR A 396 22.96 16.35 13.49
C TYR A 396 22.27 15.47 14.55
N ARG A 397 21.07 14.97 14.25
CA ARG A 397 20.33 14.07 15.15
C ARG A 397 21.06 12.78 15.43
N ASP A 398 21.88 12.29 14.50
CA ASP A 398 22.72 11.11 14.72
C ASP A 398 23.89 11.35 15.68
N LYS A 399 24.24 12.63 15.89
CA LYS A 399 25.17 13.07 16.93
C LYS A 399 24.49 13.45 18.24
N GLY A 400 23.18 13.22 18.37
CA GLY A 400 22.43 13.49 19.57
C GLY A 400 21.71 14.84 19.60
N TYR A 401 21.85 15.70 18.60
CA TYR A 401 21.25 17.02 18.56
C TYR A 401 19.77 16.95 18.15
N LEU A 402 18.94 16.42 19.06
CA LEU A 402 17.51 16.23 18.80
C LEU A 402 16.78 17.57 18.60
N PHE A 403 17.21 18.59 19.32
CA PHE A 403 16.58 19.91 19.33
C PHE A 403 17.04 20.82 18.17
N ILE A 404 17.76 20.28 17.21
CA ILE A 404 18.23 20.99 16.02
C ILE A 404 17.08 21.66 15.29
N ASN A 405 17.25 22.92 14.97
CA ASN A 405 16.36 23.65 14.07
C ASN A 405 17.16 24.32 12.96
N ILE A 406 16.75 24.12 11.72
CA ILE A 406 17.44 24.63 10.53
C ILE A 406 16.44 25.47 9.74
N VAL A 407 16.80 26.75 9.55
CA VAL A 407 15.96 27.74 8.90
C VAL A 407 16.68 28.30 7.68
N PRO A 408 16.26 27.95 6.46
CA PRO A 408 16.77 28.61 5.25
C PRO A 408 16.16 30.00 5.12
N VAL A 409 17.01 31.01 4.94
CA VAL A 409 16.60 32.40 4.75
C VAL A 409 17.11 32.88 3.39
N GLU A 410 16.19 33.35 2.57
CA GLU A 410 16.56 34.03 1.31
C GLU A 410 17.09 35.43 1.63
N THR A 411 18.38 35.69 1.35
CA THR A 411 19.03 36.92 1.72
C THR A 411 19.05 37.93 0.59
N ARG A 412 19.14 37.44 -0.65
CA ARG A 412 19.24 38.31 -1.81
C ARG A 412 18.68 37.64 -3.04
N ILE A 413 17.93 38.40 -3.83
CA ILE A 413 17.48 38.00 -5.16
C ILE A 413 18.12 38.97 -6.15
N TYR A 414 18.96 38.42 -7.05
CA TYR A 414 19.70 39.23 -8.03
C TYR A 414 19.89 38.43 -9.32
N ASN A 415 19.54 39.02 -10.47
CA ASN A 415 19.65 38.39 -11.80
C ASN A 415 19.11 36.99 -11.83
N ASP A 416 17.85 36.78 -11.38
CA ASP A 416 17.15 35.50 -11.29
C ASP A 416 17.85 34.45 -10.38
N THR A 417 18.82 34.86 -9.57
CA THR A 417 19.52 34.00 -8.60
C THR A 417 19.08 34.34 -7.19
N ILE A 418 18.87 33.30 -6.36
CA ILE A 418 18.48 33.45 -4.96
C ILE A 418 19.61 32.95 -4.06
N ASP A 419 20.19 33.88 -3.30
CA ASP A 419 21.19 33.56 -2.29
C ASP A 419 20.52 33.17 -0.98
N HIS A 420 21.05 32.13 -0.33
CA HIS A 420 20.51 31.59 0.91
C HIS A 420 21.50 31.70 2.05
N GLU A 421 21.02 32.11 3.22
CA GLU A 421 21.70 31.96 4.49
C GLU A 421 20.96 30.88 5.29
N ILE A 422 21.64 29.77 5.54
CA ILE A 422 21.05 28.66 6.33
C ILE A 422 21.47 28.84 7.77
N ARG A 423 20.49 29.16 8.61
CA ARG A 423 20.67 29.35 10.06
C ARG A 423 20.45 28.04 10.78
N VAL A 424 21.48 27.62 11.51
CA VAL A 424 21.48 26.37 12.27
C VAL A 424 21.43 26.69 13.76
N PHE A 425 20.40 26.19 14.42
CA PHE A 425 20.26 26.28 15.88
C PHE A 425 20.46 24.87 16.44
N GLU A 426 21.69 24.54 16.82
CA GLU A 426 22.09 23.16 17.16
C GLU A 426 21.44 22.64 18.43
N GLY A 427 21.23 23.50 19.42
CA GLY A 427 20.68 23.12 20.72
C GLY A 427 21.64 22.22 21.52
N GLN A 428 21.10 21.55 22.54
CA GLN A 428 21.86 20.60 23.35
C GLN A 428 21.69 19.17 22.86
N GLN A 429 22.65 18.31 23.17
CA GLN A 429 22.54 16.88 22.90
C GLN A 429 21.48 16.22 23.79
N ALA A 430 20.70 15.32 23.26
CA ALA A 430 19.71 14.53 23.98
C ALA A 430 20.17 13.07 24.16
N ARG A 431 19.92 12.53 25.35
CA ARG A 431 20.08 11.11 25.67
C ARG A 431 18.74 10.42 25.85
N ILE A 432 18.64 9.19 25.39
CA ILE A 432 17.44 8.38 25.60
C ILE A 432 17.35 8.01 27.08
N LYS A 433 16.26 8.42 27.74
CA LYS A 433 16.03 8.11 29.16
C LYS A 433 15.25 6.80 29.29
N ASN A 434 14.06 6.73 28.71
CA ASN A 434 13.20 5.55 28.77
C ASN A 434 12.72 5.14 27.37
N ILE A 435 12.50 3.83 27.21
CA ILE A 435 11.83 3.26 26.03
C ILE A 435 10.63 2.50 26.55
N ASN A 436 9.45 3.04 26.31
CA ASN A 436 8.17 2.50 26.76
C ASN A 436 7.47 1.78 25.61
N ILE A 437 7.09 0.53 25.82
CA ILE A 437 6.41 -0.31 24.83
C ILE A 437 5.04 -0.68 25.38
N ARG A 438 4.01 -0.52 24.57
CA ARG A 438 2.61 -0.86 24.91
C ARG A 438 1.93 -1.54 23.72
N GLY A 439 0.92 -2.38 24.01
CA GLY A 439 0.10 -3.06 23.00
C GLY A 439 0.75 -4.31 22.42
N ASN A 440 1.69 -4.92 23.17
CA ASN A 440 2.33 -6.19 22.84
C ASN A 440 1.76 -7.32 23.73
N ASP A 441 0.46 -7.58 23.60
CA ASP A 441 -0.28 -8.50 24.47
C ASP A 441 0.11 -9.98 24.26
N ARG A 442 0.47 -10.34 23.03
CA ARG A 442 0.85 -11.71 22.60
C ARG A 442 2.38 -11.87 22.52
N THR A 443 3.08 -10.82 22.03
CA THR A 443 4.53 -10.85 21.82
C THR A 443 5.26 -10.40 23.08
N LYS A 444 6.14 -11.22 23.61
CA LYS A 444 6.92 -10.88 24.79
C LYS A 444 7.85 -9.67 24.51
N GLU A 445 7.96 -8.80 25.48
CA GLU A 445 8.71 -7.53 25.36
C GLU A 445 10.16 -7.73 24.93
N HIS A 446 10.82 -8.80 25.40
CA HIS A 446 12.21 -9.09 25.03
C HIS A 446 12.38 -9.35 23.54
N VAL A 447 11.34 -9.84 22.83
CA VAL A 447 11.35 -10.05 21.38
C VAL A 447 11.42 -8.72 20.64
N ILE A 448 10.74 -7.70 21.15
CA ILE A 448 10.74 -6.35 20.61
C ILE A 448 12.08 -5.67 20.91
N ARG A 449 12.48 -5.68 22.20
CA ARG A 449 13.70 -4.99 22.67
C ARG A 449 14.96 -5.50 21.99
N ARG A 450 15.07 -6.79 21.70
CA ARG A 450 16.24 -7.36 21.04
C ARG A 450 16.45 -6.89 19.60
N GLU A 451 15.38 -6.43 18.94
CA GLU A 451 15.45 -5.89 17.58
C GLU A 451 15.70 -4.35 17.57
N MET A 452 15.61 -3.69 18.72
CA MET A 452 15.86 -2.25 18.82
C MET A 452 17.34 -1.93 18.71
N ARG A 453 17.65 -0.85 18.02
CA ARG A 453 19.03 -0.29 17.87
C ARG A 453 19.23 0.93 18.75
N ILE A 454 18.24 1.25 19.57
CA ILE A 454 18.23 2.34 20.54
C ILE A 454 18.22 1.76 21.95
N TYR A 455 18.95 2.38 22.86
CA TYR A 455 19.09 1.88 24.24
C TYR A 455 19.00 3.03 25.23
N PRO A 456 18.45 2.83 26.42
CA PRO A 456 18.49 3.83 27.49
C PRO A 456 19.94 4.24 27.82
N GLY A 457 20.18 5.53 28.04
CA GLY A 457 21.50 6.12 28.26
C GLY A 457 22.30 6.45 27.01
N ALA A 458 21.98 5.90 25.85
CA ALA A 458 22.63 6.23 24.59
C ALA A 458 22.26 7.63 24.10
N LEU A 459 23.12 8.25 23.29
CA LEU A 459 22.76 9.46 22.55
C LEU A 459 21.62 9.15 21.57
N TYR A 460 20.74 10.11 21.38
CA TYR A 460 19.69 10.02 20.36
C TYR A 460 20.32 9.88 18.97
N SER A 461 19.80 8.98 18.16
CA SER A 461 20.17 8.82 16.77
C SER A 461 18.94 8.55 15.92
N GLN A 462 18.70 9.42 14.95
CA GLN A 462 17.59 9.29 14.03
C GLN A 462 17.73 8.05 13.14
N SER A 463 18.93 7.79 12.65
CA SER A 463 19.22 6.61 11.82
C SER A 463 19.00 5.31 12.59
N ASN A 464 19.39 5.22 13.86
CA ASN A 464 19.13 4.04 14.69
C ASN A 464 17.64 3.89 15.00
N LEU A 465 16.91 4.97 15.20
CA LEU A 465 15.46 4.94 15.37
C LEU A 465 14.76 4.42 14.10
N MET A 466 15.12 4.97 12.94
CA MET A 466 14.60 4.52 11.65
C MET A 466 14.97 3.06 11.34
N ARG A 467 16.16 2.64 11.75
CA ARG A 467 16.58 1.25 11.65
C ARG A 467 15.73 0.35 12.56
N THR A 468 15.45 0.78 13.79
CA THR A 468 14.55 0.07 14.71
C THR A 468 13.15 -0.10 14.11
N ILE A 469 12.60 0.95 13.49
CA ILE A 469 11.31 0.87 12.77
C ILE A 469 11.37 -0.20 11.67
N ARG A 470 12.43 -0.23 10.88
CA ARG A 470 12.60 -1.24 9.81
C ARG A 470 12.72 -2.66 10.36
N GLU A 471 13.49 -2.87 11.42
CA GLU A 471 13.65 -4.18 12.07
C GLU A 471 12.31 -4.67 12.66
N LEU A 472 11.55 -3.79 13.34
CA LEU A 472 10.22 -4.14 13.86
C LEU A 472 9.21 -4.42 12.74
N ASN A 473 9.24 -3.66 11.65
CA ASN A 473 8.43 -3.96 10.46
C ASN A 473 8.78 -5.32 9.84
N ALA A 474 10.06 -5.68 9.81
CA ALA A 474 10.54 -6.95 9.27
C ALA A 474 10.02 -8.16 10.06
N LEU A 475 9.75 -8.02 11.36
CA LEU A 475 9.10 -9.07 12.16
C LEU A 475 7.69 -9.40 11.66
N ASN A 476 7.00 -8.40 11.09
CA ASN A 476 5.63 -8.53 10.60
C ASN A 476 4.59 -8.95 11.68
N TYR A 477 4.86 -8.65 12.95
CA TYR A 477 3.97 -8.95 14.08
C TYR A 477 2.98 -7.83 14.37
N PHE A 478 3.27 -6.60 13.91
CA PHE A 478 2.52 -5.39 14.19
C PHE A 478 1.96 -4.75 12.93
N GLU A 479 0.86 -4.01 13.07
CA GLU A 479 0.36 -3.15 11.99
C GLU A 479 1.40 -2.06 11.69
N GLN A 480 1.73 -1.87 10.42
CA GLN A 480 2.80 -0.96 9.98
C GLN A 480 2.56 0.48 10.46
N GLU A 481 1.31 0.92 10.47
CA GLU A 481 0.91 2.26 10.91
C GLU A 481 1.12 2.46 12.42
N SER A 482 1.09 1.38 13.21
CA SER A 482 1.32 1.41 14.66
C SER A 482 2.80 1.45 15.04
N ILE A 483 3.71 1.08 14.11
CA ILE A 483 5.17 1.13 14.34
C ILE A 483 5.66 2.55 14.09
N ASN A 484 5.12 3.49 14.86
CA ASN A 484 5.50 4.90 14.80
C ASN A 484 5.91 5.36 16.21
N PRO A 485 7.22 5.50 16.48
CA PRO A 485 7.69 5.96 17.78
C PRO A 485 7.30 7.42 18.02
N GLN A 486 6.93 7.71 19.25
CA GLN A 486 6.63 9.06 19.72
C GLN A 486 7.75 9.51 20.65
N PRO A 487 8.76 10.24 20.16
CA PRO A 487 9.76 10.86 21.02
C PRO A 487 9.10 11.98 21.84
N VAL A 488 9.29 11.93 23.15
CA VAL A 488 8.86 12.98 24.09
C VAL A 488 10.11 13.62 24.65
N PRO A 489 10.57 14.72 24.05
CA PRO A 489 11.79 15.38 24.48
C PRO A 489 11.57 16.21 25.74
N ASN A 490 12.55 16.20 26.64
CA ASN A 490 12.65 17.11 27.78
C ASN A 490 13.87 18.01 27.56
N GLN A 491 13.61 19.26 27.22
CA GLN A 491 14.68 20.24 26.98
C GLN A 491 15.45 20.62 28.24
N ASN A 492 14.82 20.53 29.43
CA ASN A 492 15.43 20.98 30.66
C ASN A 492 16.59 20.09 31.12
N ASP A 493 16.46 18.78 30.90
CA ASP A 493 17.48 17.79 31.33
C ASP A 493 18.24 17.14 30.16
N GLY A 494 17.96 17.56 28.91
CA GLY A 494 18.60 17.01 27.72
C GLY A 494 18.27 15.52 27.50
N THR A 495 17.08 15.09 27.90
CA THR A 495 16.66 13.69 27.74
C THR A 495 15.46 13.54 26.80
N VAL A 496 15.25 12.32 26.32
CA VAL A 496 14.09 11.97 25.50
C VAL A 496 13.53 10.60 25.91
N ASP A 497 12.23 10.54 26.16
CA ASP A 497 11.50 9.28 26.29
C ASP A 497 10.94 8.88 24.93
N ILE A 498 11.05 7.60 24.58
CA ILE A 498 10.54 7.08 23.29
C ILE A 498 9.41 6.10 23.58
N ASN A 499 8.19 6.49 23.21
CA ASN A 499 6.98 5.70 23.40
C ASN A 499 6.60 4.95 22.14
N TRP A 500 6.38 3.64 22.28
CA TRP A 500 5.89 2.76 21.22
C TRP A 500 4.50 2.26 21.57
N ASN A 501 3.49 2.64 20.81
CA ASN A 501 2.12 2.14 20.93
C ASN A 501 1.88 1.19 19.78
N LEU A 502 2.23 -0.08 20.00
CA LEU A 502 2.16 -1.12 18.96
C LEU A 502 0.74 -1.70 18.92
N LYS A 503 0.33 -2.18 17.77
CA LYS A 503 -0.90 -2.94 17.59
C LYS A 503 -0.57 -4.23 16.88
N GLU A 504 -0.80 -5.36 17.55
CA GLU A 504 -0.49 -6.67 17.02
C GLU A 504 -1.47 -7.09 15.93
N LYS A 505 -0.95 -7.80 14.95
CA LYS A 505 -1.72 -8.47 13.90
C LYS A 505 -1.33 -9.93 13.81
N SER A 506 -2.19 -10.75 13.21
CA SER A 506 -1.78 -12.12 12.87
C SER A 506 -0.61 -12.07 11.90
N SER A 507 0.48 -12.73 12.29
CA SER A 507 1.70 -12.87 11.48
C SER A 507 1.78 -14.23 10.79
N ASP A 508 0.83 -15.11 11.05
CA ASP A 508 0.79 -16.45 10.50
C ASP A 508 0.48 -16.37 9.00
N GLN A 509 1.18 -17.19 8.24
CA GLN A 509 1.07 -17.19 6.79
C GLN A 509 0.55 -18.56 6.33
N LEU A 510 -0.52 -18.52 5.58
CA LEU A 510 -1.03 -19.66 4.83
C LEU A 510 -0.53 -19.55 3.39
N GLU A 511 0.25 -20.53 2.96
CA GLU A 511 0.69 -20.65 1.58
C GLU A 511 -0.21 -21.65 0.86
N LEU A 512 -0.98 -21.16 -0.09
CA LEU A 512 -1.73 -21.97 -1.03
C LEU A 512 -1.19 -21.65 -2.42
N SER A 513 -0.49 -22.58 -3.05
CA SER A 513 -0.01 -22.37 -4.39
C SER A 513 -0.30 -23.58 -5.27
N ALA A 514 -0.56 -23.30 -6.54
CA ALA A 514 -0.68 -24.32 -7.56
C ALA A 514 0.22 -23.91 -8.73
N GLY A 515 1.03 -24.81 -9.18
CA GLY A 515 1.95 -24.56 -10.24
C GLY A 515 1.90 -25.62 -11.32
N TRP A 516 2.14 -25.22 -12.56
CA TRP A 516 2.38 -26.14 -13.67
C TRP A 516 3.79 -25.96 -14.19
N GLY A 517 4.56 -27.03 -14.19
CA GLY A 517 5.90 -27.00 -14.76
C GLY A 517 6.24 -28.31 -15.45
N GLY A 518 6.66 -28.18 -16.72
CA GLY A 518 7.26 -29.21 -17.58
C GLY A 518 6.70 -30.62 -17.40
N TYR A 519 7.59 -31.51 -17.10
CA TYR A 519 7.37 -32.93 -17.02
C TYR A 519 6.54 -33.43 -15.79
N ILE A 520 6.51 -32.64 -14.70
CA ILE A 520 5.81 -33.02 -13.46
C ILE A 520 4.32 -32.62 -13.50
N GLY A 521 3.92 -31.67 -14.34
CA GLY A 521 2.54 -31.23 -14.47
C GLY A 521 2.09 -30.28 -13.35
N LEU A 522 0.80 -30.30 -13.02
CA LEU A 522 0.20 -29.46 -11.99
C LEU A 522 0.63 -29.95 -10.59
N THR A 523 1.25 -29.07 -9.83
CA THR A 523 1.68 -29.32 -8.45
C THR A 523 0.98 -28.35 -7.51
N GLY A 524 0.37 -28.87 -6.46
CA GLY A 524 -0.21 -28.08 -5.38
C GLY A 524 0.71 -28.02 -4.17
N THR A 525 0.79 -26.87 -3.53
CA THR A 525 1.49 -26.66 -2.27
C THR A 525 0.53 -26.11 -1.24
N LEU A 526 0.53 -26.72 -0.06
CA LEU A 526 -0.09 -26.20 1.14
C LEU A 526 1.00 -25.98 2.18
N GLY A 527 1.17 -24.76 2.63
CA GLY A 527 2.12 -24.41 3.67
C GLY A 527 1.48 -23.57 4.76
N VAL A 528 1.89 -23.78 5.99
CA VAL A 528 1.54 -22.92 7.12
C VAL A 528 2.83 -22.53 7.82
N THR A 529 3.00 -21.24 8.04
CA THR A 529 4.14 -20.70 8.76
C THR A 529 3.66 -19.85 9.93
N PHE A 530 4.05 -20.22 11.13
CA PHE A 530 3.80 -19.50 12.38
C PHE A 530 5.04 -18.69 12.71
N ASN A 531 4.94 -17.36 12.64
CA ASN A 531 6.11 -16.49 12.75
C ASN A 531 6.44 -16.03 14.17
N ASN A 532 5.51 -16.11 15.11
CA ASN A 532 5.73 -15.74 16.49
C ASN A 532 5.57 -16.95 17.43
N PHE A 533 5.99 -18.14 16.98
CA PHE A 533 5.87 -19.36 17.74
C PHE A 533 6.70 -19.32 19.04
N SER A 534 6.24 -20.07 20.07
CA SER A 534 6.93 -20.20 21.35
C SER A 534 6.95 -21.68 21.80
N ILE A 535 8.08 -22.33 21.67
CA ILE A 535 8.27 -23.69 22.18
C ILE A 535 8.15 -23.74 23.71
N ARG A 536 8.49 -22.67 24.40
CA ARG A 536 8.42 -22.59 25.87
C ARG A 536 6.98 -22.53 26.38
N ASN A 537 6.06 -22.05 25.57
CA ASN A 537 4.65 -21.89 25.91
C ASN A 537 3.78 -23.08 25.48
N ILE A 538 4.36 -24.17 25.00
CA ILE A 538 3.62 -25.38 24.55
C ILE A 538 2.69 -25.91 25.64
N TRP A 539 3.11 -25.82 26.90
CA TRP A 539 2.35 -26.33 28.05
C TRP A 539 1.38 -25.29 28.66
N LYS A 540 1.35 -24.06 28.14
CA LYS A 540 0.51 -22.97 28.63
C LYS A 540 -0.67 -22.76 27.67
N LYS A 541 -1.84 -23.26 28.00
CA LYS A 541 -3.04 -23.16 27.14
C LYS A 541 -3.45 -21.72 26.81
N GLU A 542 -3.22 -20.80 27.73
CA GLU A 542 -3.51 -19.37 27.55
C GLU A 542 -2.71 -18.70 26.42
N ALA A 543 -1.54 -19.25 26.07
CA ALA A 543 -0.68 -18.76 25.01
C ALA A 543 -0.99 -19.34 23.63
N TRP A 544 -2.04 -20.19 23.50
CA TRP A 544 -2.41 -20.82 22.25
C TRP A 544 -3.39 -19.98 21.44
N ASP A 545 -2.97 -19.56 20.20
CA ASP A 545 -3.81 -18.82 19.27
C ASP A 545 -3.28 -18.90 17.81
N PRO A 546 -3.60 -19.92 17.04
CA PRO A 546 -4.01 -21.30 17.36
C PRO A 546 -2.88 -22.18 17.91
N LEU A 547 -1.62 -21.75 17.82
CA LEU A 547 -0.43 -22.36 18.40
C LEU A 547 0.18 -21.45 19.47
N PRO A 548 1.03 -22.01 20.37
CA PRO A 548 1.68 -21.19 21.39
C PRO A 548 2.55 -20.09 20.79
N VAL A 549 2.31 -18.85 21.16
CA VAL A 549 2.95 -17.65 20.61
C VAL A 549 3.75 -16.87 21.65
N GLY A 550 4.60 -15.96 21.20
CA GLY A 550 5.21 -14.92 22.02
C GLY A 550 6.73 -14.84 22.05
N ASP A 551 7.49 -15.86 21.62
CA ASP A 551 8.96 -15.86 21.67
C ASP A 551 9.62 -15.47 20.33
N GLY A 552 8.84 -15.22 19.28
CA GLY A 552 9.35 -14.82 17.98
C GLY A 552 10.09 -15.95 17.24
N GLN A 553 9.82 -17.19 17.58
CA GLN A 553 10.32 -18.36 16.85
C GLN A 553 9.49 -18.56 15.58
N LYS A 554 10.06 -19.25 14.59
CA LYS A 554 9.35 -19.56 13.35
C LYS A 554 9.20 -21.06 13.20
N LEU A 555 7.95 -21.51 13.02
CA LEU A 555 7.60 -22.90 12.73
C LEU A 555 6.93 -22.95 11.36
N SER A 556 7.49 -23.73 10.43
CA SER A 556 6.94 -23.87 9.08
C SER A 556 6.66 -25.33 8.77
N LEU A 557 5.47 -25.58 8.29
CA LEU A 557 5.00 -26.88 7.84
C LEU A 557 4.56 -26.73 6.39
N ARG A 558 5.10 -27.51 5.47
CA ARG A 558 4.75 -27.45 4.06
C ARG A 558 4.54 -28.84 3.50
N VAL A 559 3.43 -28.99 2.79
CA VAL A 559 3.11 -30.19 2.02
C VAL A 559 2.99 -29.79 0.56
N GLN A 560 3.71 -30.50 -0.29
CA GLN A 560 3.67 -30.29 -1.73
C GLN A 560 3.36 -31.60 -2.43
N SER A 561 2.43 -31.57 -3.37
CA SER A 561 2.06 -32.80 -4.09
C SER A 561 1.53 -32.48 -5.48
N ASN A 562 1.82 -33.38 -6.43
CA ASN A 562 1.12 -33.45 -7.70
C ASN A 562 0.28 -34.74 -7.82
N GLY A 563 -0.18 -35.24 -6.69
CA GLY A 563 -0.97 -36.45 -6.59
C GLY A 563 -0.12 -37.73 -6.66
N ARG A 564 0.20 -38.21 -7.85
CA ARG A 564 0.83 -39.54 -8.04
C ARG A 564 2.32 -39.52 -8.31
N ALA A 565 2.84 -38.48 -8.93
CA ALA A 565 4.24 -38.40 -9.34
C ALA A 565 5.17 -37.96 -8.20
N TYR A 566 4.68 -36.99 -7.40
CA TYR A 566 5.53 -36.33 -6.42
C TYR A 566 4.76 -35.97 -5.16
N ARG A 567 5.36 -36.14 -4.00
CA ARG A 567 4.93 -35.62 -2.72
C ARG A 567 6.11 -35.27 -1.85
N SER A 568 6.01 -34.19 -1.13
CA SER A 568 7.03 -33.73 -0.20
C SER A 568 6.39 -33.20 1.07
N TYR A 569 6.97 -33.52 2.21
CA TYR A 569 6.65 -33.01 3.53
C TYR A 569 7.88 -32.30 4.05
N ASN A 570 7.75 -31.03 4.37
CA ASN A 570 8.83 -30.22 4.90
C ASN A 570 8.41 -29.63 6.25
N PHE A 571 9.27 -29.81 7.23
CA PHE A 571 9.18 -29.22 8.57
C PHE A 571 10.41 -28.37 8.79
N SER A 572 10.24 -27.13 9.26
CA SER A 572 11.34 -26.25 9.62
C SER A 572 11.03 -25.48 10.89
N PHE A 573 11.95 -25.48 11.83
CA PHE A 573 11.91 -24.69 13.06
C PHE A 573 13.10 -23.74 13.09
N THR A 574 12.88 -22.47 13.40
CA THR A 574 13.93 -21.46 13.52
C THR A 574 13.81 -20.72 14.83
N GLU A 575 14.87 -20.73 15.64
CA GLU A 575 15.06 -19.84 16.78
C GLU A 575 16.01 -18.71 16.33
N PRO A 576 15.54 -17.47 16.13
CA PRO A 576 16.36 -16.40 15.56
C PRO A 576 17.37 -15.81 16.54
N TRP A 577 17.18 -16.02 17.85
CA TRP A 577 18.05 -15.47 18.91
C TRP A 577 18.44 -16.54 19.93
N LEU A 578 19.15 -17.56 19.49
CA LEU A 578 19.62 -18.63 20.35
C LEU A 578 20.46 -18.07 21.50
N GLY A 579 20.02 -18.32 22.74
CA GLY A 579 20.62 -17.77 23.94
C GLY A 579 20.20 -16.34 24.29
N GLY A 580 19.36 -15.67 23.49
CA GLY A 580 18.70 -14.39 23.80
C GLY A 580 19.58 -13.12 23.80
N LYS A 581 20.92 -13.25 23.80
CA LYS A 581 21.86 -12.13 23.96
C LYS A 581 22.45 -11.62 22.63
N LYS A 582 22.58 -12.48 21.65
CA LYS A 582 23.16 -12.17 20.33
C LYS A 582 22.25 -12.71 19.23
N ARG A 583 22.29 -12.09 18.07
CA ARG A 583 21.52 -12.52 16.90
C ARG A 583 22.17 -13.77 16.26
N ASN A 584 22.13 -14.86 17.00
CA ASN A 584 22.54 -16.18 16.56
C ASN A 584 21.27 -17.00 16.30
N SER A 585 21.08 -17.51 15.11
CA SER A 585 19.93 -18.36 14.79
C SER A 585 20.26 -19.84 14.88
N LEU A 586 19.29 -20.64 15.30
CA LEU A 586 19.29 -22.09 15.17
C LEU A 586 18.17 -22.48 14.20
N ILE A 587 18.52 -23.27 13.19
CA ILE A 587 17.57 -23.74 12.18
C ILE A 587 17.60 -25.26 12.19
N LEU A 588 16.45 -25.88 12.42
CA LEU A 588 16.25 -27.32 12.32
C LEU A 588 15.31 -27.58 11.15
N SER A 589 15.68 -28.45 10.23
CA SER A 589 14.83 -28.80 9.10
C SER A 589 14.78 -30.30 8.87
N PHE A 590 13.60 -30.76 8.55
CA PHE A 590 13.35 -32.13 8.13
C PHE A 590 12.56 -32.14 6.82
N ASN A 591 13.01 -32.92 5.84
CA ASN A 591 12.32 -33.08 4.57
C ASN A 591 12.17 -34.57 4.24
N ASN A 592 10.96 -34.96 3.84
CA ASN A 592 10.66 -36.27 3.27
C ASN A 592 10.02 -36.06 1.91
N SER A 593 10.67 -36.48 0.85
CA SER A 593 10.19 -36.34 -0.53
C SER A 593 10.18 -37.68 -1.23
N LYS A 594 9.06 -38.00 -1.89
CA LYS A 594 8.93 -39.19 -2.71
C LYS A 594 8.60 -38.79 -4.15
N TYR A 595 9.37 -39.32 -5.06
CA TYR A 595 9.16 -39.20 -6.50
C TYR A 595 8.89 -40.55 -7.13
N ASN A 596 7.85 -40.68 -7.96
CA ASN A 596 7.51 -41.88 -8.74
C ASN A 596 7.71 -41.58 -10.22
N ASN A 597 8.42 -42.45 -10.93
CA ASN A 597 8.68 -42.25 -12.35
C ASN A 597 7.43 -42.47 -13.21
N LEU A 598 7.34 -41.79 -14.34
CA LEU A 598 6.27 -41.92 -15.32
C LEU A 598 6.50 -43.21 -16.13
N ASN A 599 5.48 -44.04 -16.30
CA ASN A 599 5.55 -45.19 -17.21
C ASN A 599 5.53 -44.70 -18.67
N ALA A 600 6.63 -44.95 -19.38
CA ALA A 600 6.81 -44.50 -20.76
C ALA A 600 5.67 -44.99 -21.70
N SER A 601 5.23 -46.20 -21.54
CA SER A 601 4.12 -46.79 -22.33
C SER A 601 2.78 -46.09 -22.10
N SER A 602 2.55 -45.53 -20.91
CA SER A 602 1.28 -44.83 -20.59
C SER A 602 1.25 -43.39 -21.12
N TYR A 603 2.40 -42.77 -21.37
CA TYR A 603 2.48 -41.44 -21.96
C TYR A 603 1.87 -41.40 -23.36
N TYR A 604 2.15 -42.43 -24.18
CA TYR A 604 1.61 -42.55 -25.53
C TYR A 604 0.13 -42.92 -25.57
N SER A 605 -0.42 -43.48 -24.47
CA SER A 605 -1.84 -43.85 -24.39
C SER A 605 -2.75 -42.70 -23.90
N GLY A 606 -2.24 -41.49 -23.70
CA GLY A 606 -2.99 -40.31 -23.24
C GLY A 606 -3.47 -40.37 -21.77
N LYS A 607 -3.15 -41.46 -21.04
CA LYS A 607 -3.44 -41.58 -19.59
C LYS A 607 -2.16 -41.86 -18.84
N PRO A 608 -1.44 -40.81 -18.37
CA PRO A 608 -0.17 -41.00 -17.68
C PRO A 608 -0.36 -41.80 -16.39
N THR A 609 0.32 -42.93 -16.29
CA THR A 609 0.39 -43.75 -15.09
C THR A 609 1.81 -43.67 -14.52
N TYR A 610 1.89 -43.65 -13.17
CA TYR A 610 3.17 -43.57 -12.47
C TYR A 610 3.50 -44.91 -11.84
N SER A 611 4.74 -45.32 -11.98
CA SER A 611 5.21 -46.57 -11.42
C SER A 611 5.27 -46.50 -9.91
N LYS A 612 4.74 -47.51 -9.24
CA LYS A 612 4.91 -47.69 -7.79
C LYS A 612 6.26 -48.33 -7.44
N ASP A 613 6.86 -48.98 -8.43
CA ASP A 613 8.10 -49.75 -8.27
C ASP A 613 9.35 -48.99 -8.74
N THR A 614 9.18 -47.87 -9.43
CA THR A 614 10.28 -47.01 -9.88
C THR A 614 10.21 -45.71 -9.12
N THR A 615 10.92 -45.64 -8.01
CA THR A 615 10.78 -44.53 -7.04
C THR A 615 12.12 -44.03 -6.50
N LEU A 616 12.18 -42.75 -6.21
CA LEU A 616 13.19 -42.12 -5.38
C LEU A 616 12.54 -41.57 -4.10
N LEU A 617 13.03 -42.00 -2.94
CA LEU A 617 12.66 -41.45 -1.64
C LEU A 617 13.86 -40.73 -1.05
N VAL A 618 13.69 -39.48 -0.74
CA VAL A 618 14.72 -38.61 -0.15
C VAL A 618 14.30 -38.19 1.24
N ASN A 619 15.10 -38.54 2.23
CA ASN A 619 14.96 -38.10 3.61
C ASN A 619 16.16 -37.22 3.95
N SER A 620 15.89 -36.00 4.38
CA SER A 620 16.95 -35.06 4.75
C SER A 620 16.64 -34.45 6.13
N PHE A 621 17.65 -34.47 6.97
CA PHE A 621 17.67 -33.76 8.24
C PHE A 621 18.84 -32.78 8.24
N SER A 622 18.59 -31.53 8.66
CA SER A 622 19.66 -30.55 8.77
C SER A 622 19.56 -29.72 10.04
N ILE A 623 20.73 -29.37 10.57
CA ILE A 623 20.88 -28.42 11.65
C ILE A 623 21.78 -27.29 11.17
N GLY A 624 21.30 -26.06 11.29
CA GLY A 624 22.00 -24.85 10.90
C GLY A 624 22.16 -23.90 12.08
N MET A 625 23.33 -23.27 12.16
CA MET A 625 23.59 -22.16 13.08
C MET A 625 24.01 -20.95 12.29
N GLY A 626 23.30 -19.85 12.48
CA GLY A 626 23.58 -18.59 11.81
C GLY A 626 24.03 -17.52 12.80
N LYS A 627 24.90 -16.62 12.35
CA LYS A 627 25.43 -15.51 13.15
C LYS A 627 25.58 -14.26 12.32
N GLN A 628 25.02 -13.15 12.80
CA GLN A 628 25.30 -11.84 12.23
C GLN A 628 26.70 -11.39 12.65
N LEU A 629 27.50 -10.93 11.68
CA LEU A 629 28.82 -10.39 11.91
C LEU A 629 28.73 -8.88 12.13
N SER A 630 29.68 -8.32 12.86
CA SER A 630 29.82 -6.87 13.08
C SER A 630 30.95 -6.25 12.24
N TRP A 631 31.79 -7.08 11.66
CA TRP A 631 32.93 -6.70 10.81
C TRP A 631 32.90 -7.52 9.52
N PRO A 632 33.13 -6.98 8.32
CA PRO A 632 33.45 -5.55 8.00
C PRO A 632 32.28 -4.58 8.19
N ASP A 633 31.05 -5.03 8.05
CA ASP A 633 29.83 -4.31 8.36
C ASP A 633 28.77 -5.28 8.92
N ASP A 634 27.68 -4.75 9.44
CA ASP A 634 26.61 -5.54 10.05
C ASP A 634 25.57 -6.12 9.07
N TRP A 635 25.82 -6.00 7.77
CA TRP A 635 25.07 -6.68 6.72
C TRP A 635 25.55 -8.10 6.46
N PHE A 636 26.70 -8.49 7.01
CA PHE A 636 27.24 -9.84 6.88
C PHE A 636 26.58 -10.83 7.84
N TYR A 637 26.24 -11.98 7.29
CA TYR A 637 25.65 -13.10 8.02
C TYR A 637 26.36 -14.39 7.62
N ILE A 638 26.81 -15.18 8.59
CA ILE A 638 27.45 -16.48 8.36
C ILE A 638 26.53 -17.59 8.86
N THR A 639 26.39 -18.64 8.07
CA THR A 639 25.60 -19.83 8.42
C THR A 639 26.45 -21.08 8.30
N TYR A 640 26.43 -21.90 9.32
CA TYR A 640 26.99 -23.23 9.35
C TYR A 640 25.85 -24.24 9.33
N THR A 641 25.88 -25.19 8.41
CA THR A 641 24.83 -26.22 8.27
C THR A 641 25.47 -27.59 8.18
N ALA A 642 25.01 -28.51 9.02
CA ALA A 642 25.27 -29.94 8.89
C ALA A 642 23.99 -30.61 8.39
N ALA A 643 24.06 -31.41 7.34
CA ALA A 643 22.92 -32.08 6.73
C ALA A 643 23.23 -33.54 6.47
N LEU A 644 22.26 -34.39 6.81
CA LEU A 644 22.26 -35.80 6.48
C LEU A 644 21.12 -36.10 5.53
N THR A 645 21.42 -36.41 4.29
CA THR A 645 20.41 -36.76 3.28
C THR A 645 20.58 -38.22 2.86
N ARG A 646 19.48 -38.97 2.90
CA ARG A 646 19.45 -40.36 2.46
C ARG A 646 18.58 -40.49 1.23
N TYR A 647 19.18 -40.98 0.16
CA TYR A 647 18.50 -41.29 -1.09
C TYR A 647 18.21 -42.80 -1.13
N ASN A 648 16.94 -43.19 -1.15
CA ASN A 648 16.52 -44.56 -1.38
C ASN A 648 16.01 -44.67 -2.81
N VAL A 649 16.74 -45.38 -3.66
CA VAL A 649 16.44 -45.52 -5.08
C VAL A 649 15.90 -46.92 -5.29
N LYS A 650 14.72 -47.03 -5.95
CA LYS A 650 14.11 -48.29 -6.34
C LYS A 650 13.89 -48.28 -7.84
N ASN A 651 14.54 -49.13 -8.58
CA ASN A 651 14.48 -49.29 -10.05
C ASN A 651 14.74 -47.99 -10.84
N MET A 652 15.46 -47.03 -10.25
CA MET A 652 15.78 -45.73 -10.84
C MET A 652 17.26 -45.42 -10.92
N GLY A 653 18.13 -46.36 -10.51
CA GLY A 653 19.56 -46.10 -10.41
C GLY A 653 20.18 -45.62 -11.71
N GLN A 654 19.79 -46.16 -12.84
CA GLN A 654 20.26 -45.75 -14.17
C GLN A 654 19.95 -44.30 -14.49
N TYR A 655 18.82 -43.75 -14.01
CA TYR A 655 18.48 -42.32 -14.16
C TYR A 655 19.45 -41.38 -13.43
N TYR A 656 20.21 -41.90 -12.46
CA TYR A 656 21.17 -41.15 -11.69
C TYR A 656 22.62 -41.57 -12.00
N GLY A 657 22.82 -42.43 -13.02
CA GLY A 657 24.15 -42.96 -13.35
C GLY A 657 24.74 -43.83 -12.23
N LEU A 658 23.89 -44.49 -11.44
CA LEU A 658 24.30 -45.39 -10.37
C LEU A 658 24.58 -46.78 -10.94
N PRO A 659 25.57 -47.54 -10.40
CA PRO A 659 25.87 -48.89 -10.86
C PRO A 659 24.82 -49.92 -10.39
N PHE A 660 23.90 -49.55 -9.54
CA PHE A 660 22.82 -50.37 -9.05
C PHE A 660 21.48 -49.77 -9.40
N ASN A 661 20.47 -50.58 -9.69
CA ASN A 661 19.14 -50.11 -10.01
C ASN A 661 18.29 -49.83 -8.77
N THR A 662 18.55 -50.58 -7.70
CA THR A 662 17.90 -50.43 -6.40
C THR A 662 18.96 -50.42 -5.30
N GLY A 663 18.91 -49.41 -4.43
CA GLY A 663 19.90 -49.27 -3.35
C GLY A 663 19.70 -47.97 -2.54
N ARG A 664 20.66 -47.70 -1.69
CA ARG A 664 20.69 -46.55 -0.80
C ARG A 664 21.98 -45.78 -0.99
N SER A 665 21.88 -44.47 -0.91
CA SER A 665 23.01 -43.56 -0.92
C SER A 665 22.87 -42.54 0.22
N ASN A 666 23.92 -42.33 0.99
CA ASN A 666 23.92 -41.38 2.12
C ASN A 666 24.82 -40.19 1.76
N ASN A 667 24.35 -39.00 2.06
CA ASN A 667 25.09 -37.75 1.89
C ASN A 667 25.14 -37.01 3.23
N LEU A 668 26.30 -37.07 3.90
CA LEU A 668 26.60 -36.28 5.08
C LEU A 668 27.41 -35.08 4.63
N SER A 669 26.85 -33.89 4.71
CA SER A 669 27.50 -32.68 4.23
C SER A 669 27.56 -31.59 5.29
N PHE A 670 28.65 -30.83 5.24
CA PHE A 670 28.87 -29.63 6.05
C PHE A 670 28.97 -28.43 5.10
N LYS A 671 28.13 -27.40 5.34
CA LYS A 671 28.09 -26.20 4.52
C LYS A 671 28.40 -24.98 5.39
N VAL A 672 29.28 -24.13 4.91
CA VAL A 672 29.51 -22.78 5.43
C VAL A 672 29.08 -21.80 4.36
N GLN A 673 28.22 -20.88 4.71
CA GLN A 673 27.70 -19.85 3.81
C GLN A 673 27.90 -18.48 4.45
N LEU A 674 28.57 -17.60 3.72
CA LEU A 674 28.69 -16.18 4.04
C LEU A 674 27.77 -15.40 3.09
N GLU A 675 26.90 -14.60 3.67
CA GLU A 675 25.97 -13.75 2.94
C GLU A 675 26.14 -12.30 3.38
N ARG A 676 26.08 -11.37 2.42
CA ARG A 676 25.96 -9.95 2.66
C ARG A 676 24.73 -9.43 1.91
N ASN A 677 23.81 -8.83 2.62
CA ASN A 677 22.57 -8.33 2.02
C ASN A 677 22.29 -6.91 2.48
N SER A 678 22.55 -5.93 1.59
CA SER A 678 22.27 -4.51 1.79
C SER A 678 21.16 -3.99 0.87
N VAL A 679 20.34 -4.87 0.35
CA VAL A 679 19.25 -4.56 -0.59
C VAL A 679 18.19 -3.69 0.07
N SER A 680 17.77 -2.62 -0.61
CA SER A 680 16.86 -1.61 -0.07
C SER A 680 15.42 -2.08 0.16
N ASP A 681 14.95 -3.04 -0.64
CA ASP A 681 13.59 -3.58 -0.59
C ASP A 681 13.58 -5.04 -1.05
N PRO A 682 12.88 -5.95 -0.36
CA PRO A 682 12.86 -7.37 -0.72
C PRO A 682 12.04 -7.68 -1.97
N ILE A 683 11.08 -6.84 -2.36
CA ILE A 683 10.17 -7.08 -3.49
C ILE A 683 10.66 -6.37 -4.75
N PHE A 684 10.90 -5.08 -4.65
CA PHE A 684 11.42 -4.25 -5.73
C PHE A 684 12.67 -3.48 -5.27
N PRO A 685 13.83 -4.13 -5.25
CA PRO A 685 15.09 -3.48 -4.90
C PRO A 685 15.41 -2.32 -5.83
N ARG A 686 15.69 -1.16 -5.26
CA ARG A 686 16.13 0.03 -6.03
C ARG A 686 17.63 0.22 -5.98
N SER A 687 18.23 -0.14 -4.87
CA SER A 687 19.67 0.01 -4.62
C SER A 687 20.17 -1.08 -3.69
N GLY A 688 21.49 -1.19 -3.58
CA GLY A 688 22.14 -2.14 -2.71
C GLY A 688 22.65 -3.37 -3.45
N SER A 689 23.20 -4.29 -2.69
CA SER A 689 23.79 -5.53 -3.21
C SER A 689 23.51 -6.72 -2.32
N SER A 690 23.42 -7.90 -2.93
CA SER A 690 23.40 -9.19 -2.25
C SER A 690 24.56 -10.02 -2.76
N MET A 691 25.37 -10.56 -1.85
CA MET A 691 26.50 -11.43 -2.16
C MET A 691 26.38 -12.68 -1.32
N ILE A 692 26.59 -13.84 -1.94
CA ILE A 692 26.55 -15.14 -1.28
C ILE A 692 27.82 -15.90 -1.69
N ALA A 693 28.56 -16.38 -0.72
CA ALA A 693 29.67 -17.32 -0.92
C ALA A 693 29.43 -18.54 -0.04
N SER A 694 29.48 -19.74 -0.59
CA SER A 694 29.30 -20.96 0.19
C SER A 694 30.24 -22.07 -0.23
N VAL A 695 30.65 -22.83 0.75
CA VAL A 695 31.43 -24.05 0.60
C VAL A 695 30.64 -25.17 1.28
N GLN A 696 30.37 -26.22 0.57
CA GLN A 696 29.75 -27.45 1.06
C GLN A 696 30.70 -28.62 0.80
N ALA A 697 30.97 -29.40 1.82
CA ALA A 697 31.91 -30.51 1.74
C ALA A 697 31.35 -31.73 2.47
N THR A 698 31.59 -32.88 1.93
CA THR A 698 31.38 -34.16 2.62
C THR A 698 32.68 -34.63 3.23
N PRO A 699 32.67 -35.55 4.19
CA PRO A 699 33.92 -36.22 4.62
C PRO A 699 34.63 -36.90 3.45
N PRO A 700 35.99 -36.83 3.39
CA PRO A 700 36.78 -37.45 2.32
C PRO A 700 36.97 -38.96 2.59
N TYR A 701 35.91 -39.74 2.48
CA TYR A 701 35.88 -41.17 2.81
C TYR A 701 36.89 -41.97 2.02
N SER A 702 37.08 -41.61 0.73
CA SER A 702 38.01 -42.29 -0.18
C SER A 702 39.51 -42.14 0.21
N LEU A 703 39.80 -41.11 1.03
CA LEU A 703 41.17 -40.93 1.55
C LEU A 703 41.43 -41.75 2.82
N TRP A 704 40.34 -42.23 3.47
CA TRP A 704 40.40 -42.97 4.74
C TRP A 704 40.21 -44.48 4.59
N LYS A 705 39.50 -44.92 3.50
CA LYS A 705 39.18 -46.32 3.26
C LYS A 705 39.57 -46.74 1.86
N ASN A 706 40.40 -47.81 1.75
CA ASN A 706 40.83 -48.31 0.47
C ASN A 706 39.70 -48.93 -0.37
N ASP A 707 38.69 -49.54 0.26
CA ASP A 707 37.51 -50.13 -0.40
C ASP A 707 36.27 -49.26 -0.25
N PHE A 708 36.40 -47.99 -0.57
CA PHE A 708 35.32 -47.05 -0.44
C PHE A 708 34.31 -47.13 -1.61
N ASN A 709 33.04 -47.35 -1.25
CA ASN A 709 31.93 -47.32 -2.19
C ASN A 709 31.37 -45.88 -2.31
N GLN A 710 31.80 -45.17 -3.36
CA GLN A 710 31.37 -43.78 -3.64
C GLN A 710 29.86 -43.62 -3.87
N PHE A 711 29.11 -44.67 -4.12
CA PHE A 711 27.70 -44.69 -4.36
C PHE A 711 26.86 -44.95 -3.11
N GLU A 712 27.44 -45.56 -2.09
CA GLU A 712 26.80 -45.75 -0.79
C GLU A 712 26.94 -44.52 0.09
N ASN A 713 28.12 -43.92 0.11
CA ASN A 713 28.39 -42.67 0.80
C ASN A 713 28.89 -41.62 -0.21
N VAL A 714 28.10 -40.57 -0.41
CA VAL A 714 28.40 -39.54 -1.42
C VAL A 714 29.60 -38.71 -0.99
N GLU A 715 30.55 -38.50 -1.90
CA GLU A 715 31.77 -37.73 -1.65
C GLU A 715 31.91 -36.60 -2.67
N TYR A 716 32.00 -35.33 -2.20
CA TYR A 716 32.26 -34.16 -3.00
C TYR A 716 32.65 -32.96 -2.15
N HIS A 717 33.22 -31.95 -2.81
CA HIS A 717 33.21 -30.57 -2.31
C HIS A 717 32.59 -29.64 -3.37
N LYS A 718 31.83 -28.65 -2.92
CA LYS A 718 31.04 -27.77 -3.78
C LYS A 718 31.21 -26.34 -3.33
N TRP A 719 31.48 -25.48 -4.27
CA TRP A 719 31.74 -24.06 -4.06
C TRP A 719 30.74 -23.27 -4.86
N ARG A 720 30.13 -22.25 -4.26
CA ARG A 720 29.22 -21.36 -4.92
C ARG A 720 29.55 -19.94 -4.57
N PHE A 721 29.51 -19.08 -5.56
CA PHE A 721 29.57 -17.65 -5.42
C PHE A 721 28.46 -17.01 -6.22
N GLY A 722 27.73 -16.06 -5.61
CA GLY A 722 26.70 -15.26 -6.23
C GLY A 722 26.86 -13.82 -5.82
N SER A 723 26.70 -12.89 -6.78
CA SER A 723 26.68 -11.47 -6.51
C SER A 723 25.58 -10.82 -7.34
N THR A 724 24.74 -10.01 -6.70
CA THR A 724 23.65 -9.27 -7.34
C THR A 724 23.73 -7.83 -6.90
N TRP A 725 23.62 -6.91 -7.86
CA TRP A 725 23.73 -5.47 -7.66
C TRP A 725 22.51 -4.79 -8.25
N TYR A 726 21.98 -3.79 -7.55
CA TYR A 726 20.87 -2.96 -7.99
C TYR A 726 21.32 -1.51 -8.07
N VAL A 727 21.20 -0.92 -9.27
CA VAL A 727 21.63 0.44 -9.56
C VAL A 727 20.44 1.23 -10.10
N PRO A 728 20.01 2.30 -9.43
CA PRO A 728 18.95 3.15 -9.92
C PRO A 728 19.44 4.00 -11.11
N LEU A 729 18.63 4.08 -12.16
CA LEU A 729 18.95 4.85 -13.37
C LEU A 729 18.04 6.07 -13.50
N GLY A 730 18.66 7.25 -13.68
CA GLY A 730 17.95 8.50 -13.85
C GLY A 730 17.31 9.02 -12.57
N ARG A 731 16.50 10.06 -12.68
CA ARG A 731 15.82 10.67 -11.54
C ARG A 731 14.50 9.93 -11.23
N PRO A 732 14.15 9.73 -9.96
CA PRO A 732 12.88 9.13 -9.58
C PRO A 732 11.70 9.96 -10.10
N ARG A 733 10.67 9.29 -10.60
CA ARG A 733 9.45 9.89 -11.15
C ARG A 733 8.23 9.37 -10.37
N GLY A 734 7.09 10.01 -10.55
CA GLY A 734 5.86 9.66 -9.85
C GLY A 734 5.59 10.56 -8.66
N GLU A 735 4.42 10.43 -8.05
CA GLU A 735 3.95 11.28 -6.94
C GLU A 735 4.81 11.11 -5.70
N ASN A 736 5.15 9.87 -5.40
CA ASN A 736 5.98 9.52 -4.26
C ASN A 736 7.46 9.39 -4.64
N LYS A 737 7.86 9.87 -5.84
CA LYS A 737 9.20 9.65 -6.41
C LYS A 737 9.62 8.17 -6.38
N ASP A 738 8.65 7.28 -6.60
CA ASP A 738 8.76 5.84 -6.48
C ASP A 738 9.03 5.12 -7.81
N LYS A 739 8.82 5.79 -8.95
CA LYS A 739 9.01 5.24 -10.28
C LYS A 739 10.36 5.60 -10.86
N GLN A 740 11.25 4.62 -10.91
CA GLN A 740 12.60 4.76 -11.42
C GLN A 740 13.02 3.48 -12.14
N PHE A 741 13.77 3.63 -13.21
CA PHE A 741 14.44 2.48 -13.81
C PHE A 741 15.51 1.95 -12.85
N VAL A 742 15.58 0.64 -12.73
CA VAL A 742 16.60 -0.04 -11.94
C VAL A 742 17.29 -1.05 -12.82
N LEU A 743 18.61 -1.02 -12.84
CA LEU A 743 19.43 -2.00 -13.49
C LEU A 743 19.90 -3.03 -12.45
N LYS A 744 19.55 -4.30 -12.65
CA LYS A 744 20.05 -5.43 -11.88
C LYS A 744 21.16 -6.12 -12.67
N PHE A 745 22.29 -6.29 -12.04
CA PHE A 745 23.37 -7.17 -12.52
C PHE A 745 23.53 -8.34 -11.56
N ALA A 746 23.68 -9.52 -12.10
CA ALA A 746 24.01 -10.68 -11.29
C ALA A 746 25.10 -11.53 -11.97
N ALA A 747 26.01 -12.05 -11.16
CA ALA A 747 27.01 -13.02 -11.58
C ALA A 747 26.99 -14.18 -10.59
N LYS A 748 26.92 -15.41 -11.11
CA LYS A 748 26.88 -16.62 -10.29
C LYS A 748 27.84 -17.66 -10.85
N TYR A 749 28.54 -18.31 -9.95
CA TYR A 749 29.50 -19.34 -10.26
C TYR A 749 29.31 -20.55 -9.34
N GLY A 750 29.48 -21.72 -9.89
CA GLY A 750 29.49 -22.94 -9.10
C GLY A 750 30.58 -23.88 -9.59
N PHE A 751 31.18 -24.54 -8.63
CA PHE A 751 32.22 -25.55 -8.85
C PHE A 751 31.96 -26.72 -7.93
N MET A 752 32.03 -27.94 -8.45
CA MET A 752 31.93 -29.17 -7.72
C MET A 752 33.16 -30.05 -8.03
N GLY A 753 33.88 -30.43 -7.02
CA GLY A 753 35.08 -31.23 -7.13
C GLY A 753 34.98 -32.58 -6.43
N ARG A 754 36.02 -33.35 -6.59
CA ARG A 754 36.23 -34.66 -5.93
C ARG A 754 37.57 -34.69 -5.21
N TYR A 755 37.68 -35.40 -4.10
CA TYR A 755 38.94 -35.51 -3.34
C TYR A 755 39.90 -36.48 -3.97
N ASN A 756 39.39 -37.54 -4.62
CA ASN A 756 40.19 -38.55 -5.26
C ASN A 756 39.92 -38.56 -6.77
N SER A 757 40.98 -38.33 -7.57
CA SER A 757 40.89 -38.26 -9.03
C SER A 757 40.56 -39.60 -9.71
N LYS A 758 40.74 -40.71 -9.02
CA LYS A 758 40.40 -42.04 -9.49
C LYS A 758 38.90 -42.35 -9.44
N LEU A 759 38.15 -41.59 -8.65
CA LEU A 759 36.71 -41.73 -8.50
C LEU A 759 35.95 -40.86 -9.52
N ASN A 760 34.74 -41.25 -9.84
CA ASN A 760 33.84 -40.40 -10.63
C ASN A 760 33.29 -39.26 -9.79
N PHE A 761 32.80 -38.16 -10.44
CA PHE A 761 32.03 -37.15 -9.74
C PHE A 761 30.78 -37.76 -9.12
N SER A 762 30.36 -37.22 -7.98
CA SER A 762 29.11 -37.62 -7.35
C SER A 762 27.94 -37.58 -8.33
N PRO A 763 27.06 -38.57 -8.32
CA PRO A 763 25.83 -38.56 -9.14
C PRO A 763 24.81 -37.55 -8.64
N PHE A 764 24.93 -37.18 -7.36
CA PHE A 764 24.05 -36.20 -6.73
C PHE A 764 24.75 -34.84 -6.61
N GLU A 765 23.96 -33.78 -6.36
CA GLU A 765 24.41 -32.40 -6.14
C GLU A 765 25.06 -31.71 -7.35
N ARG A 766 25.00 -32.31 -8.53
CA ARG A 766 25.47 -31.69 -9.77
C ARG A 766 24.57 -30.52 -10.16
N PHE A 767 25.16 -29.61 -10.91
CA PHE A 767 24.41 -28.48 -11.47
C PHE A 767 23.65 -28.89 -12.74
N GLN A 768 22.48 -28.30 -12.90
CA GLN A 768 21.65 -28.48 -14.07
C GLN A 768 21.23 -27.11 -14.58
N LEU A 769 21.41 -26.82 -15.88
CA LEU A 769 21.02 -25.55 -16.45
C LEU A 769 19.69 -25.67 -17.21
N GLY A 770 18.90 -24.62 -17.12
CA GLY A 770 17.69 -24.43 -17.91
C GLY A 770 16.55 -23.84 -17.09
N ASP A 771 15.45 -23.58 -17.78
CA ASP A 771 14.25 -23.01 -17.21
C ASP A 771 13.41 -24.13 -16.58
N ALA A 772 13.42 -24.15 -15.24
CA ALA A 772 12.69 -25.12 -14.43
C ALA A 772 11.17 -24.85 -14.39
N GLY A 773 10.73 -23.69 -14.89
CA GLY A 773 9.33 -23.29 -14.75
C GLY A 773 8.92 -23.09 -13.28
N LEU A 774 7.71 -23.50 -12.94
CA LEU A 774 7.12 -23.34 -11.60
C LEU A 774 7.81 -24.09 -10.46
N SER A 775 8.68 -25.01 -10.76
CA SER A 775 9.11 -25.96 -9.76
C SER A 775 10.58 -25.80 -9.39
N ASN A 776 10.82 -25.35 -8.18
CA ASN A 776 12.03 -25.66 -7.42
C ASN A 776 12.14 -27.17 -7.09
N THR A 777 11.29 -27.99 -7.71
CA THR A 777 11.11 -29.43 -7.46
C THR A 777 12.34 -30.23 -7.84
N TYR A 778 13.18 -29.69 -8.71
CA TYR A 778 14.41 -30.36 -9.16
C TYR A 778 15.50 -30.41 -8.12
N SER A 779 15.58 -29.45 -7.23
CA SER A 779 16.50 -29.49 -6.08
C SER A 779 16.20 -30.64 -5.13
N LEU A 780 14.98 -31.16 -5.16
CA LEU A 780 14.52 -32.27 -4.34
C LEU A 780 14.93 -33.65 -4.92
N THR A 781 15.35 -33.70 -6.19
CA THR A 781 15.89 -34.91 -6.82
C THR A 781 17.39 -35.07 -6.64
N GLY A 782 18.05 -34.18 -5.89
CA GLY A 782 19.49 -34.20 -5.64
C GLY A 782 20.31 -33.45 -6.69
N PHE A 783 19.67 -32.62 -7.50
CA PHE A 783 20.33 -31.72 -8.46
C PHE A 783 20.11 -30.24 -8.10
N ASP A 784 21.04 -29.44 -8.51
CA ASP A 784 21.06 -28.01 -8.25
C ASP A 784 20.77 -27.23 -9.53
N VAL A 785 19.55 -26.73 -9.65
CA VAL A 785 19.08 -26.10 -10.88
C VAL A 785 19.48 -24.64 -10.93
N VAL A 786 20.22 -24.29 -11.98
CA VAL A 786 20.57 -22.92 -12.35
C VAL A 786 19.64 -22.46 -13.46
N ALA A 787 18.74 -21.54 -13.15
CA ALA A 787 17.76 -21.07 -14.12
C ALA A 787 18.44 -20.36 -15.30
N LEU A 788 18.04 -20.72 -16.52
CA LEU A 788 18.41 -20.04 -17.77
C LEU A 788 17.15 -19.92 -18.63
N ARG A 789 16.57 -18.74 -18.65
CA ARG A 789 15.29 -18.48 -19.35
C ARG A 789 15.45 -18.64 -20.86
N GLY A 790 14.46 -19.25 -21.52
CA GLY A 790 14.53 -19.56 -22.95
C GLY A 790 15.20 -20.90 -23.30
N TYR A 791 15.78 -21.60 -22.31
CA TYR A 791 16.39 -22.91 -22.50
C TYR A 791 15.67 -23.98 -21.67
N PRO A 792 15.16 -25.06 -22.27
CA PRO A 792 14.53 -26.15 -21.51
C PRO A 792 15.59 -26.97 -20.74
N ILE A 793 15.24 -27.49 -19.57
CA ILE A 793 16.12 -28.37 -18.78
C ILE A 793 16.32 -29.71 -19.46
N PHE A 794 15.28 -30.30 -20.04
CA PHE A 794 15.24 -31.68 -20.51
C PHE A 794 15.04 -31.82 -22.03
N SER A 795 15.64 -30.97 -22.84
CA SER A 795 15.53 -31.17 -24.29
C SER A 795 16.71 -31.97 -24.81
N ASN A 796 16.49 -33.26 -25.00
CA ASN A 796 17.44 -34.13 -25.75
C ASN A 796 17.50 -33.76 -27.24
N SER A 797 16.50 -33.02 -27.73
CA SER A 797 16.41 -32.57 -29.12
C SER A 797 17.03 -31.18 -29.36
N ASP A 798 17.55 -30.52 -28.35
CA ASP A 798 18.17 -29.20 -28.50
C ASP A 798 19.63 -29.36 -28.91
N PRO A 799 20.00 -29.03 -30.16
CA PRO A 799 21.37 -29.20 -30.65
C PRO A 799 22.38 -28.36 -29.91
N THR A 800 21.98 -27.28 -29.24
CA THR A 800 22.87 -26.44 -28.43
C THR A 800 23.25 -27.09 -27.09
N ILE A 801 22.39 -27.97 -26.60
CA ILE A 801 22.58 -28.73 -25.37
C ILE A 801 23.19 -30.09 -25.67
N ASN A 802 22.80 -30.68 -26.77
CA ASN A 802 23.24 -32.00 -27.22
C ASN A 802 23.65 -31.94 -28.71
N PRO A 803 24.84 -31.40 -29.04
CA PRO A 803 25.27 -31.21 -30.41
C PRO A 803 25.38 -32.49 -31.25
N ASP A 804 25.59 -33.65 -30.61
CA ASP A 804 25.84 -34.90 -31.32
C ASP A 804 24.59 -35.73 -31.53
N ASN A 805 23.44 -35.31 -31.04
CA ASN A 805 22.13 -35.98 -31.10
C ASN A 805 22.16 -37.53 -30.89
N THR A 806 23.24 -38.00 -30.29
CA THR A 806 23.54 -39.42 -30.08
C THR A 806 23.23 -39.81 -28.64
N ASN A 807 22.30 -40.75 -28.49
CA ASN A 807 21.92 -41.50 -27.27
C ASN A 807 21.17 -40.72 -26.17
N THR A 808 19.95 -41.14 -26.03
CA THR A 808 18.93 -40.68 -25.08
C THR A 808 19.18 -41.07 -23.61
N SER A 809 20.17 -41.86 -23.29
CA SER A 809 20.42 -42.42 -21.97
C SER A 809 21.43 -41.66 -21.12
N ASP A 810 22.23 -40.76 -21.71
CA ASP A 810 23.23 -40.01 -20.96
C ASP A 810 22.70 -38.74 -20.35
N PHE A 811 22.98 -38.54 -19.09
CA PHE A 811 22.68 -37.30 -18.30
C PHE A 811 23.54 -36.11 -18.78
N LYS A 812 23.34 -35.69 -20.06
CA LYS A 812 24.20 -34.71 -20.73
C LYS A 812 24.07 -33.31 -20.18
N ASN A 813 23.00 -33.04 -19.40
CA ASN A 813 22.71 -31.72 -18.81
C ASN A 813 23.13 -31.59 -17.34
N LEU A 814 23.93 -32.52 -16.83
CA LEU A 814 24.49 -32.45 -15.50
C LEU A 814 25.94 -31.98 -15.55
N PHE A 815 26.19 -30.89 -14.87
CA PHE A 815 27.47 -30.17 -14.87
C PHE A 815 28.12 -30.18 -13.48
N THR A 816 29.43 -30.06 -13.46
CA THR A 816 30.19 -29.85 -12.22
C THR A 816 30.63 -28.41 -12.05
N ILE A 817 30.65 -27.66 -13.13
CA ILE A 817 31.00 -26.24 -13.16
C ILE A 817 29.89 -25.47 -13.90
N PHE A 818 29.56 -24.29 -13.41
CA PHE A 818 28.73 -23.35 -14.18
C PHE A 818 29.12 -21.90 -13.96
N ASN A 819 28.88 -21.08 -14.98
CA ASN A 819 28.88 -19.62 -14.90
C ASN A 819 27.54 -19.11 -15.38
N LYS A 820 27.00 -18.09 -14.69
CA LYS A 820 25.80 -17.36 -15.11
C LYS A 820 25.98 -15.87 -14.90
N TYR A 821 25.68 -15.10 -15.93
CA TYR A 821 25.60 -13.64 -15.91
C TYR A 821 24.20 -13.20 -16.27
N GLN A 822 23.72 -12.18 -15.62
CA GLN A 822 22.37 -11.66 -15.82
C GLN A 822 22.38 -10.13 -15.75
N ALA A 823 21.72 -9.49 -16.71
CA ALA A 823 21.41 -8.06 -16.69
C ALA A 823 19.91 -7.90 -16.85
N GLU A 824 19.25 -7.13 -15.99
CA GLU A 824 17.83 -6.83 -16.11
C GLU A 824 17.58 -5.33 -15.95
N LEU A 825 16.82 -4.77 -16.86
CA LEU A 825 16.28 -3.42 -16.74
C LEU A 825 14.84 -3.53 -16.22
N ARG A 826 14.61 -3.04 -15.01
CA ARG A 826 13.34 -3.13 -14.29
C ARG A 826 12.67 -1.76 -14.22
N TYR A 827 11.35 -1.72 -14.35
CA TYR A 827 10.55 -0.52 -14.17
C TYR A 827 9.27 -0.78 -13.39
N PRO A 828 9.01 -0.07 -12.27
CA PRO A 828 7.82 -0.26 -11.47
C PRO A 828 6.63 0.45 -12.13
N LEU A 829 5.55 -0.31 -12.30
CA LEU A 829 4.28 0.18 -12.83
C LEU A 829 3.35 0.61 -11.68
N VAL A 830 3.28 -0.22 -10.64
CA VAL A 830 2.50 0.00 -9.41
C VAL A 830 3.40 -0.31 -8.21
N THR A 831 3.42 0.58 -7.23
CA THR A 831 4.30 0.51 -6.04
C THR A 831 3.51 0.65 -4.73
N ASN A 832 2.29 0.15 -4.68
CA ASN A 832 1.49 0.18 -3.46
C ASN A 832 1.94 -0.94 -2.50
N PRO A 833 1.88 -0.73 -1.17
CA PRO A 833 2.21 -1.79 -0.20
C PRO A 833 1.35 -3.05 -0.35
N SER A 834 0.11 -2.90 -0.82
CA SER A 834 -0.83 -4.02 -1.06
C SER A 834 -0.63 -4.71 -2.41
N SER A 835 0.12 -4.12 -3.35
CA SER A 835 0.39 -4.72 -4.67
C SER A 835 1.54 -3.99 -5.36
N THR A 836 2.61 -4.71 -5.64
CA THR A 836 3.73 -4.19 -6.43
C THR A 836 3.74 -4.88 -7.79
N ILE A 837 3.73 -4.09 -8.86
CA ILE A 837 3.77 -4.59 -10.24
C ILE A 837 4.92 -3.93 -10.96
N PHE A 838 5.80 -4.71 -11.56
CA PHE A 838 6.89 -4.18 -12.38
C PHE A 838 7.15 -5.01 -13.63
N GLY A 839 7.55 -4.33 -14.68
CA GLY A 839 8.02 -4.94 -15.91
C GLY A 839 9.54 -5.03 -15.93
N LEU A 840 10.07 -6.00 -16.67
CA LEU A 840 11.50 -6.16 -16.84
C LEU A 840 11.85 -6.61 -18.27
N ALA A 841 13.01 -6.18 -18.72
CA ALA A 841 13.70 -6.72 -19.88
C ALA A 841 15.01 -7.34 -19.40
N PHE A 842 15.35 -8.52 -19.89
CA PHE A 842 16.52 -9.25 -19.42
C PHE A 842 17.43 -9.73 -20.53
N PHE A 843 18.70 -9.83 -20.18
CA PHE A 843 19.74 -10.54 -20.89
C PHE A 843 20.39 -11.52 -19.93
N GLU A 844 20.51 -12.78 -20.32
CA GLU A 844 21.23 -13.83 -19.56
C GLU A 844 22.25 -14.49 -20.44
N ALA A 845 23.38 -14.87 -19.83
CA ALA A 845 24.42 -15.65 -20.45
C ALA A 845 24.94 -16.69 -19.45
N ALA A 846 24.80 -17.96 -19.75
CA ALA A 846 25.21 -19.02 -18.85
C ALA A 846 25.70 -20.24 -19.61
N ASN A 847 26.58 -21.02 -19.00
CA ASN A 847 26.94 -22.36 -19.47
C ASN A 847 27.35 -23.25 -18.32
N GLY A 848 27.35 -24.56 -18.56
CA GLY A 848 27.85 -25.60 -17.66
C GLY A 848 28.89 -26.49 -18.33
N TRP A 849 29.84 -27.02 -17.54
CA TRP A 849 30.88 -27.92 -18.01
C TRP A 849 30.94 -29.17 -17.10
N LYS A 850 31.26 -30.31 -17.72
CA LYS A 850 31.36 -31.61 -17.01
C LYS A 850 32.64 -31.80 -16.27
N ASP A 851 33.76 -31.26 -16.78
CA ASP A 851 35.08 -31.31 -16.17
C ASP A 851 35.76 -29.95 -16.29
N TYR A 852 36.76 -29.69 -15.42
CA TYR A 852 37.56 -28.46 -15.46
C TYR A 852 38.39 -28.32 -16.73
N LYS A 853 38.72 -29.44 -17.38
CA LYS A 853 39.47 -29.49 -18.65
C LYS A 853 38.67 -28.87 -19.79
N ASP A 854 37.34 -28.93 -19.72
CA ASP A 854 36.42 -28.40 -20.73
C ASP A 854 36.02 -26.95 -20.41
N TYR A 855 36.47 -26.43 -19.30
CA TYR A 855 36.03 -25.13 -18.82
C TYR A 855 36.51 -23.98 -19.70
N ASN A 856 35.56 -23.25 -20.31
CA ASN A 856 35.80 -22.05 -21.07
C ASN A 856 34.80 -20.99 -20.68
N PRO A 857 35.16 -19.98 -19.87
CA PRO A 857 34.27 -18.98 -19.31
C PRO A 857 33.60 -18.08 -20.37
N PHE A 858 34.09 -18.05 -21.59
CA PHE A 858 33.57 -17.24 -22.71
C PHE A 858 32.59 -18.00 -23.62
N LYS A 859 32.54 -19.32 -23.52
CA LYS A 859 31.59 -20.14 -24.27
C LYS A 859 30.27 -20.18 -23.51
N LEU A 860 29.42 -19.17 -23.73
CA LEU A 860 28.15 -18.99 -23.01
C LEU A 860 26.97 -19.12 -23.96
N ARG A 861 25.89 -19.68 -23.47
CA ARG A 861 24.56 -19.67 -24.09
C ARG A 861 23.85 -18.41 -23.66
N ARG A 862 23.29 -17.69 -24.63
CA ARG A 862 22.73 -16.36 -24.46
C ARG A 862 21.22 -16.37 -24.62
N SER A 863 20.53 -15.63 -23.79
CA SER A 863 19.10 -15.40 -23.92
C SER A 863 18.71 -13.96 -23.70
N VAL A 864 17.62 -13.54 -24.34
CA VAL A 864 16.98 -12.24 -24.14
C VAL A 864 15.50 -12.45 -23.93
N GLY A 865 14.85 -11.51 -23.23
CA GLY A 865 13.41 -11.62 -23.06
C GLY A 865 12.81 -10.46 -22.29
N LEU A 866 11.50 -10.58 -22.13
CA LEU A 866 10.68 -9.65 -21.38
C LEU A 866 9.93 -10.41 -20.29
N GLY A 867 9.65 -9.71 -19.18
CA GLY A 867 8.90 -10.29 -18.10
C GLY A 867 8.08 -9.27 -17.31
N MET A 868 7.14 -9.80 -16.56
CA MET A 868 6.34 -9.05 -15.61
C MET A 868 6.31 -9.75 -14.26
N ARG A 869 6.28 -8.96 -13.22
CA ARG A 869 6.16 -9.42 -11.83
C ARG A 869 4.97 -8.75 -11.17
N PHE A 870 4.22 -9.55 -10.42
CA PHE A 870 3.05 -9.14 -9.64
C PHE A 870 3.24 -9.65 -8.22
N TYR A 871 3.44 -8.77 -7.29
CA TYR A 871 3.43 -9.14 -5.88
C TYR A 871 2.04 -8.94 -5.31
N LEU A 872 1.45 -10.02 -4.80
CA LEU A 872 0.16 -10.05 -4.12
C LEU A 872 0.37 -10.65 -2.73
N PRO A 873 -0.01 -9.96 -1.63
CA PRO A 873 0.29 -10.42 -0.26
C PRO A 873 -0.18 -11.83 0.08
N MET A 874 -1.30 -12.28 -0.51
CA MET A 874 -1.84 -13.64 -0.29
C MET A 874 -1.14 -14.72 -1.14
N PHE A 875 -0.60 -14.36 -2.30
CA PHE A 875 -0.05 -15.32 -3.28
C PHE A 875 1.46 -15.21 -3.44
N GLY A 876 2.09 -14.20 -2.83
CA GLY A 876 3.50 -13.91 -3.03
C GLY A 876 3.80 -13.29 -4.39
N LEU A 877 5.00 -13.54 -4.92
CA LEU A 877 5.45 -13.01 -6.20
C LEU A 877 5.00 -13.93 -7.34
N LEU A 878 4.21 -13.38 -8.27
CA LEU A 878 3.84 -14.02 -9.54
C LEU A 878 4.72 -13.46 -10.65
N GLY A 879 5.24 -14.30 -11.51
CA GLY A 879 6.08 -13.88 -12.62
C GLY A 879 5.70 -14.54 -13.93
N PHE A 880 5.78 -13.75 -15.01
CA PHE A 880 5.60 -14.22 -16.38
C PHE A 880 6.81 -13.76 -17.17
N ASP A 881 7.54 -14.68 -17.76
CA ASP A 881 8.68 -14.38 -18.64
C ASP A 881 8.50 -15.04 -19.99
N TYR A 882 8.88 -14.31 -21.03
CA TYR A 882 9.09 -14.87 -22.36
C TYR A 882 10.56 -14.69 -22.74
N GLY A 883 11.30 -15.79 -22.76
CA GLY A 883 12.72 -15.85 -23.05
C GLY A 883 12.98 -16.48 -24.41
N ILE A 884 13.93 -15.91 -25.13
CA ILE A 884 14.40 -16.40 -26.42
C ILE A 884 15.86 -16.80 -26.27
N GLY A 885 16.16 -18.09 -26.46
CA GLY A 885 17.54 -18.59 -26.49
C GLY A 885 18.18 -18.21 -27.82
N LEU A 886 19.12 -17.27 -27.81
CA LEU A 886 19.75 -16.77 -29.03
C LEU A 886 20.53 -17.85 -29.77
N ASP A 887 21.14 -18.77 -29.03
CA ASP A 887 21.91 -19.88 -29.64
C ASP A 887 21.02 -21.05 -30.11
N ARG A 888 19.70 -20.93 -29.92
CA ARG A 888 18.67 -21.85 -30.41
C ARG A 888 18.00 -21.36 -31.70
N LEU A 889 18.35 -20.18 -32.16
CA LEU A 889 17.86 -19.64 -33.43
C LEU A 889 18.54 -20.38 -34.59
N THR A 890 17.80 -21.27 -35.22
CA THR A 890 18.28 -21.99 -36.40
C THR A 890 17.89 -21.25 -37.70
N PRO A 891 18.73 -21.22 -38.73
CA PRO A 891 18.34 -20.67 -40.03
C PRO A 891 17.06 -21.35 -40.55
N GLY A 892 16.01 -20.56 -40.82
CA GLY A 892 14.68 -21.05 -41.24
C GLY A 892 13.71 -21.48 -40.15
N GLY A 893 14.15 -21.63 -38.88
CA GLY A 893 13.30 -22.06 -37.75
C GLY A 893 12.53 -20.95 -37.01
N GLY A 894 12.92 -19.70 -37.19
CA GLY A 894 12.30 -18.53 -36.59
C GLY A 894 12.30 -18.54 -35.04
N PHE A 895 11.57 -17.62 -34.47
CA PHE A 895 11.45 -17.47 -33.00
C PHE A 895 10.63 -18.58 -32.33
N LYS A 896 9.84 -19.35 -33.07
CA LYS A 896 8.89 -20.33 -32.54
C LYS A 896 9.57 -21.45 -31.72
N ASN A 897 10.72 -21.91 -32.18
CA ASN A 897 11.46 -22.99 -31.53
C ASN A 897 12.48 -22.48 -30.46
N ALA A 898 12.88 -21.22 -30.55
CA ALA A 898 13.84 -20.61 -29.65
C ALA A 898 13.19 -19.91 -28.48
N GLY A 899 11.89 -19.57 -28.58
CA GLY A 899 11.12 -18.90 -27.53
C GLY A 899 10.55 -19.88 -26.51
N LYS A 900 10.56 -19.47 -25.24
CA LYS A 900 9.91 -20.22 -24.16
C LYS A 900 9.19 -19.26 -23.22
N PHE A 901 7.92 -19.57 -22.94
CA PHE A 901 7.14 -18.90 -21.92
C PHE A 901 7.32 -19.62 -20.59
N THR A 902 7.57 -18.85 -19.54
CA THR A 902 7.75 -19.35 -18.18
C THR A 902 6.81 -18.60 -17.22
N PHE A 903 6.07 -19.36 -16.46
CA PHE A 903 5.28 -18.84 -15.33
C PHE A 903 5.98 -19.19 -14.02
N MET A 904 6.01 -18.24 -13.09
CA MET A 904 6.64 -18.41 -11.77
C MET A 904 5.66 -18.05 -10.67
N LEU A 905 5.75 -18.75 -9.56
CA LEU A 905 4.94 -18.51 -8.37
C LEU A 905 5.84 -18.61 -7.13
N GLY A 906 5.86 -17.54 -6.32
CA GLY A 906 6.49 -17.51 -5.01
C GLY A 906 7.93 -16.99 -5.00
N PHE A 907 8.77 -17.29 -6.00
CA PHE A 907 10.18 -16.89 -6.02
C PHE A 907 10.64 -16.45 -7.40
N GLU A 908 11.60 -15.52 -7.47
CA GLU A 908 12.35 -15.28 -8.70
C GLU A 908 13.29 -16.47 -8.97
N PRO A 909 13.48 -16.88 -10.23
CA PRO A 909 14.45 -17.92 -10.57
C PRO A 909 15.87 -17.42 -10.25
N GLU A 910 16.52 -18.10 -9.35
CA GLU A 910 17.90 -17.80 -8.98
C GLU A 910 18.91 -18.29 -10.03
#